data_ac1f4ab3c1d7ec15a704d3e3a441f329
#
_entry.id   ac1f4ab3c1d7ec15a704d3e3a441f329
#
_cell.length_a   1.000
_cell.length_b   1.000
_cell.length_c   1.000
_cell.angle_alpha   90.00
_cell.angle_beta   90.00
_cell.angle_gamma   90.00
#
_symmetry.space_group_name_H-M   'P 1'
#
loop_
_entity.id
_entity.type
_entity.pdbx_description
1 polymer ?
#
loop_
_entity_poly.entity_id
_entity_poly.type
_entity_poly.pdbx_seq_one_letter_code
_entity_poly.pdbx_strand_id
1 'polypeptide(L)'
;MKRLTIKMSLTALCAAATLNINAQSTLTDYKKGKVDLGMGVEQDLLMSTAATETISKEELQKTAAVSLKDALYGRLLGLTALKNGGFVGEYGYGANMSIRGNQTTTENNLLILVDGIERSIDYMTLDEVESVTILKDAAATALYGYQGANGAILVKTKRGTNDGKHHVSVSYDHKFTFNPSVADFVDAYTYANAINKARANDGLTPMYNAYELNAFATGLDPYYYPNVNWKDEIFKNTGSEDQLNVSLTGGNDKLQYFAMLDYTDGRGLLKNTDRENYSSQLKFSKANIRTNLDAQLTSSTKMQVNAVGSFIETNRPYGADPAGLTWMLYQTPSSAFPIMNDPNGELAGVWGGNTTYGVNNPVAQVQASGFQKSHSRLFQGDVSLTQDLSFWLEGLSVSAKVGYNNFSEIYESNALGYKYGYQRYTFDSNGIPNGLTTYSAGDLTSNMQYNYYINQHNSSSFLSVSADYATSFCDDDHFAASLIWHQKHSTKKPVGQSDQYLTYNRMNVMASLHYDLKQKYMADLVLAMNGSNRSYPQKWAFSPVLSLGYIALNNDNASFLNLAKMRLSAGIQHIDYVPIQGLWLENYNGGGGDYYFGAGTGSQDWGTFIGYQPTKDFKLETAYRFNVGADLRLFKSVDVTLDAYYNYRDNILLSGDNLYSSVMGIPAAYVNWGRVASYGVEIGANWVKNINEDLSFNIGADFTWGRNKQLRTIENVAYDYLSAVGGRVNQAWGLEVIGFFKDEADIANSPTQNFDVVQPGDFKYKDQNGDNIIDENDVVRMGYDTSIPELNYSLNLGFRYKNFGFNALFQGAAHYTAYLGTTGVWVPLVGGANLSKEYWENCWDNSDTPNYPRLTSETNNNNYRANSVWYKDVNFLKLRNCELYYILPDTWMSKIRVSQCRIFVKGENLLTLSNLKVMDPENIGTNYPTLMGVNVGFSLKF
;
A
#
# COMPACT_ATOMS: atom_id res chain seq x y z
N MET A 1 24.81 2.74 -25.56
CA MET A 1 24.65 2.25 -24.20
C MET A 1 23.88 0.93 -24.05
N LYS A 2 22.88 0.58 -24.88
CA LYS A 2 22.12 -0.68 -24.80
C LYS A 2 22.91 -2.00 -25.07
N ARG A 3 24.08 -1.97 -25.64
CA ARG A 3 24.92 -3.18 -25.91
C ARG A 3 25.97 -3.48 -24.84
N LEU A 4 26.20 -2.55 -23.90
CA LEU A 4 27.17 -2.73 -22.81
C LEU A 4 26.54 -3.41 -21.59
N THR A 5 25.25 -3.18 -21.34
CA THR A 5 24.52 -3.70 -20.16
C THR A 5 24.28 -5.22 -20.23
N ILE A 6 24.06 -5.76 -21.44
CA ILE A 6 23.83 -7.21 -21.63
C ILE A 6 25.14 -8.02 -21.52
N LYS A 7 26.28 -7.45 -21.90
CA LYS A 7 27.58 -8.15 -21.79
C LYS A 7 28.10 -8.21 -20.35
N MET A 8 27.80 -7.22 -19.51
CA MET A 8 28.18 -7.28 -18.09
C MET A 8 27.36 -8.29 -17.29
N SER A 9 26.11 -8.53 -17.65
CA SER A 9 25.25 -9.52 -16.97
C SER A 9 25.66 -10.97 -17.28
N LEU A 10 26.12 -11.27 -18.50
CA LEU A 10 26.58 -12.61 -18.85
C LEU A 10 27.99 -12.91 -18.34
N THR A 11 28.88 -11.91 -18.24
CA THR A 11 30.24 -12.13 -17.76
C THR A 11 30.28 -12.36 -16.24
N ALA A 12 29.36 -11.76 -15.48
CA ALA A 12 29.21 -12.02 -14.04
C ALA A 12 28.68 -13.44 -13.75
N LEU A 13 27.80 -13.97 -14.63
CA LEU A 13 27.32 -15.36 -14.51
C LEU A 13 28.41 -16.40 -14.88
N CYS A 14 29.28 -16.09 -15.84
CA CYS A 14 30.35 -17.00 -16.25
C CYS A 14 31.55 -17.00 -15.31
N ALA A 15 31.84 -15.91 -14.62
CA ALA A 15 32.92 -15.84 -13.64
C ALA A 15 32.66 -16.65 -12.35
N ALA A 16 31.38 -16.91 -12.03
CA ALA A 16 30.99 -17.76 -10.90
C ALA A 16 31.20 -19.27 -11.19
N ALA A 17 31.44 -19.66 -12.42
CA ALA A 17 31.52 -21.07 -12.84
C ALA A 17 32.90 -21.73 -12.66
N THR A 18 33.94 -21.01 -12.22
CA THR A 18 35.32 -21.52 -12.18
C THR A 18 35.94 -21.70 -10.80
N LEU A 19 35.15 -21.54 -9.74
CA LEU A 19 35.63 -21.83 -8.36
C LEU A 19 35.13 -23.20 -7.88
N ASN A 20 35.91 -24.26 -8.21
CA ASN A 20 35.78 -25.56 -7.55
C ASN A 20 36.29 -25.46 -6.11
N ILE A 21 35.40 -25.28 -5.17
CA ILE A 21 35.69 -25.43 -3.73
C ILE A 21 34.62 -26.34 -3.13
N ASN A 22 35.06 -27.49 -2.62
CA ASN A 22 34.25 -28.43 -1.88
C ASN A 22 33.69 -27.79 -0.59
N ALA A 23 32.42 -27.44 -0.59
CA ALA A 23 31.70 -27.11 0.62
C ALA A 23 30.46 -28.00 0.71
N GLN A 24 30.43 -28.84 1.72
CA GLN A 24 29.20 -29.52 2.16
C GLN A 24 28.27 -28.43 2.72
N SER A 25 27.36 -27.96 1.90
CA SER A 25 26.20 -27.22 2.41
C SER A 25 25.22 -28.24 2.96
N THR A 26 24.66 -28.02 4.12
CA THR A 26 23.61 -28.85 4.70
C THR A 26 22.36 -28.78 3.82
N LEU A 27 22.26 -29.69 2.88
CA LEU A 27 21.08 -29.95 2.02
C LEU A 27 19.83 -30.36 2.81
N THR A 28 20.01 -30.60 4.11
CA THR A 28 19.02 -31.22 4.99
C THR A 28 17.80 -30.34 5.27
N ASP A 29 17.91 -29.04 5.18
CA ASP A 29 16.84 -28.15 5.69
C ASP A 29 15.76 -27.87 4.66
N TYR A 30 16.10 -27.69 3.38
CA TYR A 30 15.07 -27.44 2.33
C TYR A 30 14.15 -28.63 2.09
N LYS A 31 14.65 -29.87 2.20
CA LYS A 31 13.88 -31.10 1.99
C LYS A 31 12.95 -31.47 3.15
N LYS A 32 13.19 -30.92 4.33
CA LYS A 32 12.42 -31.22 5.56
C LYS A 32 11.44 -30.11 5.93
N GLY A 33 11.38 -29.03 5.15
CA GLY A 33 10.45 -27.93 5.38
C GLY A 33 9.02 -28.37 5.10
N LYS A 34 8.08 -27.86 5.88
CA LYS A 34 6.64 -27.96 5.62
C LYS A 34 6.12 -26.64 5.12
N VAL A 35 5.18 -26.68 4.20
CA VAL A 35 4.36 -25.54 3.80
C VAL A 35 2.99 -25.68 4.45
N ASP A 36 2.59 -24.62 5.13
CA ASP A 36 1.26 -24.48 5.70
C ASP A 36 0.36 -23.81 4.65
N LEU A 37 -0.68 -24.50 4.21
CA LEU A 37 -1.70 -23.96 3.31
C LEU A 37 -2.90 -23.37 4.09
N GLY A 38 -2.85 -23.44 5.43
CA GLY A 38 -3.88 -23.03 6.36
C GLY A 38 -5.01 -24.05 6.54
N MET A 39 -5.98 -23.73 7.38
CA MET A 39 -7.12 -24.58 7.74
C MET A 39 -6.72 -25.99 8.26
N GLY A 40 -5.49 -26.15 8.75
CA GLY A 40 -4.95 -27.43 9.22
C GLY A 40 -4.27 -28.28 8.13
N VAL A 41 -4.25 -27.81 6.89
CA VAL A 41 -3.61 -28.51 5.77
C VAL A 41 -2.13 -28.12 5.69
N GLU A 42 -1.26 -29.02 6.10
CA GLU A 42 0.20 -28.90 5.95
C GLU A 42 0.72 -29.98 4.98
N GLN A 43 1.67 -29.62 4.14
CA GLN A 43 2.32 -30.54 3.20
C GLN A 43 3.84 -30.44 3.35
N ASP A 44 4.56 -31.51 3.06
CA ASP A 44 6.01 -31.42 2.91
C ASP A 44 6.34 -30.50 1.71
N LEU A 45 7.23 -29.54 1.90
CA LEU A 45 7.57 -28.54 0.87
C LEU A 45 8.00 -29.20 -0.45
N LEU A 46 8.72 -30.32 -0.36
CA LEU A 46 9.14 -31.09 -1.54
C LEU A 46 7.94 -31.72 -2.25
N MET A 47 6.90 -32.15 -1.52
CA MET A 47 5.72 -32.84 -2.06
C MET A 47 4.57 -31.88 -2.40
N SER A 48 4.60 -30.64 -1.97
CA SER A 48 3.54 -29.68 -2.27
C SER A 48 3.50 -29.28 -3.75
N THR A 49 2.33 -29.28 -4.34
CA THR A 49 2.09 -28.84 -5.73
C THR A 49 1.75 -27.36 -5.83
N ALA A 50 1.51 -26.68 -4.72
CA ALA A 50 1.08 -25.30 -4.63
C ALA A 50 2.23 -24.32 -4.96
N ALA A 51 1.90 -23.21 -5.61
CA ALA A 51 2.80 -22.08 -5.81
C ALA A 51 2.79 -21.17 -4.58
N THR A 52 3.77 -21.32 -3.71
CA THR A 52 3.92 -20.59 -2.45
C THR A 52 5.31 -20.03 -2.30
N GLU A 53 5.45 -19.00 -1.46
CA GLU A 53 6.74 -18.45 -1.04
C GLU A 53 6.65 -18.13 0.45
N THR A 54 7.67 -18.48 1.22
CA THR A 54 7.68 -18.33 2.68
C THR A 54 8.92 -17.57 3.14
N ILE A 55 8.72 -16.57 3.99
CA ILE A 55 9.79 -15.87 4.69
C ILE A 55 9.74 -16.17 6.18
N SER A 56 10.91 -16.45 6.78
CA SER A 56 11.04 -16.72 8.20
C SER A 56 11.19 -15.44 9.04
N LYS A 57 11.03 -15.59 10.36
CA LYS A 57 11.26 -14.50 11.33
C LYS A 57 12.66 -13.91 11.25
N GLU A 58 13.68 -14.73 10.99
CA GLU A 58 15.08 -14.28 10.91
C GLU A 58 15.27 -13.29 9.76
N GLU A 59 14.61 -13.54 8.61
CA GLU A 59 14.64 -12.63 7.48
C GLU A 59 13.80 -11.37 7.74
N LEU A 60 12.64 -11.51 8.38
CA LEU A 60 11.79 -10.37 8.76
C LEU A 60 12.50 -9.42 9.74
N GLN A 61 13.27 -9.94 10.70
CA GLN A 61 13.98 -9.14 11.68
C GLN A 61 15.17 -8.33 11.12
N LYS A 62 15.57 -8.52 9.88
CA LYS A 62 16.62 -7.73 9.21
C LYS A 62 16.17 -6.33 8.79
N THR A 63 14.92 -5.97 8.97
CA THR A 63 14.38 -4.64 8.63
C THR A 63 14.30 -3.72 9.84
N ALA A 64 14.23 -2.41 9.57
CA ALA A 64 13.94 -1.37 10.57
C ALA A 64 12.44 -1.04 10.68
N ALA A 65 11.57 -1.79 9.99
CA ALA A 65 10.14 -1.58 10.00
C ALA A 65 9.51 -1.99 11.34
N VAL A 66 8.59 -1.19 11.85
CA VAL A 66 7.80 -1.48 13.07
C VAL A 66 6.51 -2.24 12.77
N SER A 67 6.10 -2.29 11.51
CA SER A 67 4.90 -2.95 11.04
C SER A 67 5.26 -4.13 10.14
N LEU A 68 4.51 -5.23 10.28
CA LEU A 68 4.69 -6.39 9.40
C LEU A 68 4.49 -6.03 7.92
N LYS A 69 3.53 -5.18 7.59
CA LYS A 69 3.31 -4.75 6.20
C LYS A 69 4.55 -4.13 5.58
N ASP A 70 5.23 -3.25 6.32
CA ASP A 70 6.44 -2.57 5.84
C ASP A 70 7.67 -3.48 5.81
N ALA A 71 7.63 -4.62 6.49
CA ALA A 71 8.69 -5.62 6.44
C ALA A 71 8.65 -6.50 5.18
N LEU A 72 7.55 -6.50 4.43
CA LEU A 72 7.34 -7.40 3.29
C LEU A 72 7.85 -6.84 1.95
N TYR A 73 8.31 -5.60 1.88
CA TYR A 73 8.85 -5.01 0.65
C TYR A 73 9.98 -5.86 0.06
N GLY A 74 9.79 -6.30 -1.21
CA GLY A 74 10.83 -6.98 -1.99
C GLY A 74 11.37 -8.27 -1.41
N ARG A 75 10.60 -8.98 -0.58
CA ARG A 75 11.05 -10.18 0.14
C ARG A 75 10.34 -11.47 -0.25
N LEU A 76 9.28 -11.38 -1.01
CA LEU A 76 8.45 -12.52 -1.39
C LEU A 76 8.19 -12.50 -2.89
N LEU A 77 8.63 -13.52 -3.59
CA LEU A 77 8.48 -13.66 -5.03
C LEU A 77 7.01 -13.71 -5.44
N GLY A 78 6.57 -12.77 -6.29
CA GLY A 78 5.19 -12.62 -6.74
C GLY A 78 4.34 -11.66 -5.91
N LEU A 79 4.87 -11.13 -4.79
CA LEU A 79 4.24 -10.06 -4.02
C LEU A 79 4.76 -8.69 -4.49
N THR A 80 3.85 -7.85 -4.95
CA THR A 80 4.11 -6.42 -5.13
C THR A 80 3.70 -5.70 -3.85
N ALA A 81 4.62 -4.95 -3.27
CA ALA A 81 4.37 -4.12 -2.11
C ALA A 81 4.94 -2.72 -2.37
N LEU A 82 4.08 -1.71 -2.38
CA LEU A 82 4.44 -0.31 -2.61
C LEU A 82 4.03 0.53 -1.40
N LYS A 83 4.89 1.49 -1.02
CA LYS A 83 4.57 2.40 0.07
C LYS A 83 3.60 3.48 -0.42
N ASN A 84 2.48 3.62 0.25
CA ASN A 84 1.46 4.60 -0.09
C ASN A 84 1.54 5.87 0.78
N GLY A 85 2.72 6.25 1.24
CA GLY A 85 2.85 7.37 2.16
C GLY A 85 2.13 7.09 3.49
N GLY A 86 1.71 8.15 4.16
CA GLY A 86 0.96 8.06 5.40
C GLY A 86 1.85 8.10 6.64
N PHE A 87 1.26 8.49 7.76
CA PHE A 87 1.89 8.56 9.06
C PHE A 87 1.77 7.21 9.78
N VAL A 88 2.83 6.76 10.42
CA VAL A 88 2.81 5.54 11.23
C VAL A 88 1.71 5.65 12.28
N GLY A 89 0.85 4.64 12.37
CA GLY A 89 -0.26 4.61 13.31
C GLY A 89 -1.62 4.97 12.74
N GLU A 90 -1.71 5.56 11.55
CA GLU A 90 -3.00 5.69 10.87
C GLU A 90 -3.51 4.33 10.41
N TYR A 91 -4.83 4.11 10.53
CA TYR A 91 -5.45 2.89 10.00
C TYR A 91 -5.21 2.80 8.48
N GLY A 92 -4.79 1.63 8.03
CA GLY A 92 -4.43 1.42 6.62
C GLY A 92 -3.02 1.90 6.25
N TYR A 93 -2.24 2.44 7.19
CA TYR A 93 -0.82 2.72 6.99
C TYR A 93 -0.06 1.45 6.60
N GLY A 94 0.99 1.63 5.78
CA GLY A 94 1.88 0.57 5.35
C GLY A 94 1.74 0.25 3.86
N ALA A 95 2.31 -0.88 3.46
CA ALA A 95 2.35 -1.26 2.06
C ALA A 95 0.98 -1.55 1.46
N ASN A 96 0.71 -1.00 0.29
CA ASN A 96 -0.29 -1.54 -0.63
C ASN A 96 0.26 -2.80 -1.27
N MET A 97 -0.43 -3.90 -1.07
CA MET A 97 0.05 -5.22 -1.47
C MET A 97 -0.86 -5.85 -2.52
N SER A 98 -0.26 -6.47 -3.52
CA SER A 98 -0.96 -7.28 -4.51
C SER A 98 -0.14 -8.52 -4.88
N ILE A 99 -0.81 -9.63 -5.19
CA ILE A 99 -0.18 -10.83 -5.74
C ILE A 99 -0.56 -10.91 -7.21
N ARG A 100 0.47 -10.92 -8.08
CA ARG A 100 0.29 -11.02 -9.54
C ARG A 100 -0.51 -9.88 -10.18
N GLY A 101 -0.49 -8.69 -9.57
CA GLY A 101 -1.09 -7.47 -10.09
C GLY A 101 -2.61 -7.42 -10.06
N ASN A 102 -3.19 -6.51 -10.85
CA ASN A 102 -4.65 -6.40 -11.02
C ASN A 102 -5.18 -7.53 -11.89
N GLN A 103 -6.13 -8.30 -11.38
CA GLN A 103 -6.71 -9.46 -12.06
C GLN A 103 -8.16 -9.23 -12.51
N THR A 104 -8.81 -8.18 -12.01
CA THR A 104 -10.20 -7.83 -12.28
C THR A 104 -10.39 -6.32 -12.26
N THR A 105 -11.48 -5.82 -12.82
CA THR A 105 -11.90 -4.42 -12.72
C THR A 105 -12.69 -4.11 -11.45
N THR A 106 -12.94 -5.12 -10.61
CA THR A 106 -13.67 -4.98 -9.35
C THR A 106 -12.71 -4.93 -8.15
N GLU A 107 -12.78 -5.88 -7.22
CA GLU A 107 -11.98 -5.90 -6.00
C GLU A 107 -10.75 -6.80 -6.16
N ASN A 108 -9.55 -6.23 -6.07
CA ASN A 108 -8.27 -6.95 -6.14
C ASN A 108 -7.62 -7.18 -4.75
N ASN A 109 -8.37 -6.99 -3.66
CA ASN A 109 -7.86 -7.14 -2.31
C ASN A 109 -7.35 -8.56 -2.03
N LEU A 110 -6.21 -8.64 -1.33
CA LEU A 110 -5.65 -9.90 -0.87
C LEU A 110 -6.37 -10.39 0.38
N LEU A 111 -6.51 -11.70 0.49
CA LEU A 111 -6.89 -12.32 1.75
C LEU A 111 -5.69 -12.35 2.69
N ILE A 112 -5.85 -11.82 3.90
CA ILE A 112 -4.82 -11.88 4.94
C ILE A 112 -5.30 -12.76 6.08
N LEU A 113 -4.51 -13.77 6.40
CA LEU A 113 -4.82 -14.78 7.40
C LEU A 113 -3.76 -14.77 8.50
N VAL A 114 -4.19 -14.76 9.74
CA VAL A 114 -3.31 -14.94 10.91
C VAL A 114 -3.75 -16.22 11.62
N ASP A 115 -2.87 -17.20 11.68
CA ASP A 115 -3.15 -18.53 12.22
C ASP A 115 -4.42 -19.17 11.62
N GLY A 116 -4.63 -18.96 10.29
CA GLY A 116 -5.74 -19.54 9.52
C GLY A 116 -7.07 -18.78 9.62
N ILE A 117 -7.15 -17.64 10.32
CA ILE A 117 -8.34 -16.80 10.41
C ILE A 117 -8.08 -15.46 9.71
N GLU A 118 -9.04 -14.98 8.91
CA GLU A 118 -8.97 -13.65 8.29
C GLU A 118 -8.91 -12.55 9.34
N ARG A 119 -7.78 -11.82 9.36
CA ARG A 119 -7.44 -10.78 10.35
C ARG A 119 -6.62 -9.68 9.71
N SER A 120 -6.72 -8.45 10.24
CA SER A 120 -5.80 -7.36 9.89
C SER A 120 -4.42 -7.61 10.51
N ILE A 121 -3.37 -7.20 9.78
CA ILE A 121 -1.98 -7.16 10.23
C ILE A 121 -1.46 -5.73 10.39
N ASP A 122 -2.33 -4.72 10.35
CA ASP A 122 -1.93 -3.30 10.33
C ASP A 122 -1.08 -2.90 11.55
N TYR A 123 -1.39 -3.48 12.70
CA TYR A 123 -0.68 -3.19 13.95
C TYR A 123 0.19 -4.35 14.47
N MET A 124 0.37 -5.39 13.64
CA MET A 124 1.20 -6.55 14.01
C MET A 124 2.68 -6.20 13.96
N THR A 125 3.42 -6.56 15.00
CA THR A 125 4.87 -6.38 15.05
C THR A 125 5.60 -7.60 14.50
N LEU A 126 6.87 -7.43 14.13
CA LEU A 126 7.71 -8.52 13.63
C LEU A 126 7.96 -9.59 14.70
N ASP A 127 7.99 -9.19 15.97
CA ASP A 127 8.27 -10.10 17.08
C ASP A 127 7.13 -11.06 17.41
N GLU A 128 5.93 -10.82 16.86
CA GLU A 128 4.80 -11.76 16.94
C GLU A 128 4.89 -12.92 15.94
N VAL A 129 5.69 -12.74 14.88
CA VAL A 129 5.64 -13.56 13.67
C VAL A 129 6.71 -14.66 13.70
N GLU A 130 6.33 -15.88 13.35
CA GLU A 130 7.24 -16.99 13.06
C GLU A 130 7.57 -17.08 11.58
N SER A 131 6.54 -16.93 10.70
CA SER A 131 6.71 -16.94 9.25
C SER A 131 5.55 -16.24 8.55
N VAL A 132 5.81 -15.80 7.32
CA VAL A 132 4.80 -15.29 6.39
C VAL A 132 4.90 -16.10 5.10
N THR A 133 3.79 -16.66 4.66
CA THR A 133 3.68 -17.40 3.41
C THR A 133 2.69 -16.71 2.50
N ILE A 134 3.06 -16.49 1.24
CA ILE A 134 2.10 -16.08 0.21
C ILE A 134 1.61 -17.30 -0.57
N LEU A 135 0.31 -17.28 -0.85
CA LEU A 135 -0.43 -18.31 -1.58
C LEU A 135 -0.85 -17.71 -2.92
N LYS A 136 -0.23 -18.18 -4.03
CA LYS A 136 -0.27 -17.48 -5.31
C LYS A 136 -1.26 -18.07 -6.31
N ASP A 137 -1.42 -19.37 -6.36
CA ASP A 137 -2.22 -20.08 -7.36
C ASP A 137 -3.52 -20.66 -6.80
N ALA A 138 -4.29 -21.32 -7.65
CA ALA A 138 -5.55 -21.94 -7.26
C ALA A 138 -5.33 -23.06 -6.25
N ALA A 139 -4.27 -23.87 -6.40
CA ALA A 139 -3.97 -24.99 -5.48
C ALA A 139 -3.75 -24.50 -4.05
N ALA A 140 -2.99 -23.40 -3.89
CA ALA A 140 -2.72 -22.81 -2.60
C ALA A 140 -3.94 -22.12 -1.96
N THR A 141 -4.87 -21.57 -2.76
CA THR A 141 -5.94 -20.69 -2.27
C THR A 141 -7.33 -21.31 -2.28
N ALA A 142 -7.48 -22.54 -2.77
CA ALA A 142 -8.79 -23.21 -2.88
C ALA A 142 -9.54 -23.36 -1.56
N LEU A 143 -8.81 -23.46 -0.44
CA LEU A 143 -9.33 -23.64 0.91
C LEU A 143 -10.03 -22.39 1.48
N TYR A 144 -10.04 -21.25 0.76
CA TYR A 144 -10.54 -19.98 1.27
C TYR A 144 -11.79 -19.45 0.55
N GLY A 145 -12.38 -20.27 -0.30
CA GLY A 145 -13.61 -19.94 -0.98
C GLY A 145 -13.52 -18.67 -1.84
N TYR A 146 -14.53 -17.82 -1.75
CA TYR A 146 -14.63 -16.59 -2.53
C TYR A 146 -13.48 -15.60 -2.33
N GLN A 147 -12.81 -15.63 -1.19
CA GLN A 147 -11.79 -14.66 -0.84
C GLN A 147 -10.39 -15.03 -1.35
N GLY A 148 -10.16 -16.31 -1.70
CA GLY A 148 -8.86 -16.80 -2.16
C GLY A 148 -8.51 -16.45 -3.60
N ALA A 149 -9.45 -15.95 -4.40
CA ALA A 149 -9.27 -15.79 -5.84
C ALA A 149 -8.21 -14.76 -6.27
N ASN A 150 -7.85 -13.80 -5.40
CA ASN A 150 -6.81 -12.80 -5.66
C ASN A 150 -5.45 -13.16 -5.05
N GLY A 151 -5.34 -14.34 -4.41
CA GLY A 151 -4.18 -14.74 -3.62
C GLY A 151 -4.37 -14.46 -2.14
N ALA A 152 -3.50 -15.03 -1.31
CA ALA A 152 -3.56 -14.83 0.14
C ALA A 152 -2.17 -14.68 0.76
N ILE A 153 -2.13 -14.02 1.91
CA ILE A 153 -0.98 -13.93 2.81
C ILE A 153 -1.33 -14.68 4.09
N LEU A 154 -0.58 -15.71 4.42
CA LEU A 154 -0.73 -16.48 5.63
C LEU A 154 0.39 -16.13 6.60
N VAL A 155 0.03 -15.58 7.76
CA VAL A 155 0.95 -15.25 8.85
C VAL A 155 0.82 -16.31 9.93
N LYS A 156 1.92 -16.96 10.27
CA LYS A 156 2.03 -17.88 11.40
C LYS A 156 2.67 -17.16 12.57
N THR A 157 2.03 -17.21 13.73
CA THR A 157 2.55 -16.54 14.93
C THR A 157 3.44 -17.47 15.75
N LYS A 158 4.36 -16.86 16.53
CA LYS A 158 5.30 -17.60 17.40
C LYS A 158 4.58 -18.46 18.42
N ARG A 159 5.14 -19.63 18.71
CA ARG A 159 4.64 -20.62 19.65
C ARG A 159 5.63 -20.87 20.79
N GLY A 160 5.20 -21.60 21.80
CA GLY A 160 6.05 -22.12 22.87
C GLY A 160 7.08 -23.13 22.38
N THR A 161 8.10 -23.39 23.20
CA THR A 161 9.10 -24.42 22.99
C THR A 161 8.79 -25.66 23.83
N ASN A 162 9.35 -26.81 23.44
CA ASN A 162 9.20 -28.09 24.16
C ASN A 162 10.56 -28.58 24.67
N ASP A 163 11.36 -27.70 25.25
CA ASP A 163 12.71 -28.02 25.75
C ASP A 163 12.80 -28.03 27.28
N GLY A 164 11.67 -27.83 27.95
CA GLY A 164 11.59 -27.79 29.42
C GLY A 164 12.21 -26.52 30.03
N LYS A 165 12.55 -25.51 29.21
CA LYS A 165 13.19 -24.27 29.64
C LYS A 165 12.29 -23.07 29.43
N HIS A 166 12.66 -21.98 30.05
CA HIS A 166 12.06 -20.68 29.88
C HIS A 166 13.06 -19.75 29.20
N HIS A 167 12.70 -19.18 28.07
CA HIS A 167 13.51 -18.25 27.31
C HIS A 167 12.89 -16.87 27.40
N VAL A 168 13.65 -15.92 27.87
CA VAL A 168 13.26 -14.52 27.88
C VAL A 168 14.06 -13.79 26.82
N SER A 169 13.37 -13.03 25.96
CA SER A 169 14.02 -12.13 25.01
C SER A 169 13.59 -10.70 25.28
N VAL A 170 14.54 -9.79 25.26
CA VAL A 170 14.30 -8.35 25.39
C VAL A 170 14.99 -7.65 24.24
N SER A 171 14.28 -6.85 23.47
CA SER A 171 14.86 -5.98 22.45
C SER A 171 14.40 -4.55 22.66
N TYR A 172 15.31 -3.63 22.37
CA TYR A 172 15.03 -2.20 22.33
C TYR A 172 15.74 -1.60 21.14
N ASP A 173 15.02 -0.75 20.45
CA ASP A 173 15.57 0.05 19.36
C ASP A 173 15.01 1.47 19.38
N HIS A 174 15.88 2.39 18.98
CA HIS A 174 15.58 3.80 18.78
C HIS A 174 15.84 4.16 17.33
N LYS A 175 14.80 4.66 16.64
CA LYS A 175 14.84 5.05 15.24
C LYS A 175 14.81 6.56 15.13
N PHE A 176 15.76 7.10 14.39
CA PHE A 176 15.75 8.48 13.92
C PHE A 176 15.12 8.51 12.54
N THR A 177 14.11 9.35 12.34
CA THR A 177 13.50 9.60 11.04
C THR A 177 13.86 11.01 10.56
N PHE A 178 14.10 11.17 9.26
CA PHE A 178 14.57 12.44 8.70
C PHE A 178 14.29 12.54 7.19
N ASN A 179 14.61 13.71 6.63
CA ASN A 179 14.57 14.00 5.21
C ASN A 179 13.21 13.71 4.55
N PRO A 180 12.15 14.46 4.89
CA PRO A 180 10.85 14.27 4.25
C PRO A 180 10.93 14.58 2.75
N SER A 181 10.45 13.63 1.93
CA SER A 181 10.40 13.78 0.47
C SER A 181 9.23 14.70 0.05
N VAL A 182 9.45 16.01 0.12
CA VAL A 182 8.51 17.08 -0.25
C VAL A 182 9.10 17.90 -1.38
N ALA A 183 8.27 18.34 -2.33
CA ALA A 183 8.70 19.21 -3.42
C ALA A 183 9.32 20.51 -2.90
N ASP A 184 10.32 21.03 -3.58
CA ASP A 184 10.91 22.34 -3.30
C ASP A 184 10.20 23.43 -4.12
N PHE A 185 9.93 24.56 -3.45
CA PHE A 185 9.22 25.71 -4.02
C PHE A 185 10.15 26.90 -4.20
N VAL A 186 9.74 27.83 -5.06
CA VAL A 186 10.46 29.07 -5.29
C VAL A 186 10.28 30.05 -4.12
N ASP A 187 11.18 31.02 -4.01
CA ASP A 187 11.06 32.12 -3.06
C ASP A 187 10.00 33.16 -3.46
N ALA A 188 9.71 34.11 -2.56
CA ALA A 188 8.65 35.11 -2.76
C ALA A 188 8.91 36.01 -3.97
N TYR A 189 10.17 36.41 -4.19
CA TYR A 189 10.53 37.27 -5.34
C TYR A 189 10.32 36.51 -6.66
N THR A 190 10.79 35.29 -6.75
CA THR A 190 10.61 34.42 -7.93
C THR A 190 9.13 34.16 -8.19
N TYR A 191 8.36 33.83 -7.13
CA TYR A 191 6.90 33.65 -7.24
C TYR A 191 6.20 34.91 -7.73
N ALA A 192 6.54 36.09 -7.17
CA ALA A 192 5.92 37.39 -7.55
C ALA A 192 6.18 37.72 -9.02
N ASN A 193 7.39 37.48 -9.53
CA ASN A 193 7.69 37.63 -10.95
C ASN A 193 6.94 36.62 -11.81
N ALA A 194 6.90 35.33 -11.38
CA ALA A 194 6.22 34.29 -12.12
C ALA A 194 4.72 34.54 -12.26
N ILE A 195 4.04 34.94 -11.16
CA ILE A 195 2.60 35.25 -11.20
C ILE A 195 2.30 36.50 -12.06
N ASN A 196 3.16 37.53 -12.02
CA ASN A 196 3.03 38.68 -12.91
C ASN A 196 3.20 38.26 -14.38
N LYS A 197 4.15 37.40 -14.68
CA LYS A 197 4.36 36.84 -16.01
C LYS A 197 3.16 36.01 -16.47
N ALA A 198 2.63 35.14 -15.58
CA ALA A 198 1.44 34.35 -15.83
C ALA A 198 0.24 35.22 -16.18
N ARG A 199 0.00 36.29 -15.36
CA ARG A 199 -1.08 37.25 -15.60
C ARG A 199 -0.91 38.03 -16.90
N ALA A 200 0.33 38.38 -17.24
CA ALA A 200 0.63 39.01 -18.51
C ALA A 200 0.33 38.09 -19.70
N ASN A 201 0.68 36.80 -19.59
CA ASN A 201 0.33 35.79 -20.57
C ASN A 201 -1.20 35.63 -20.72
N ASP A 202 -1.94 35.77 -19.61
CA ASP A 202 -3.42 35.71 -19.59
C ASP A 202 -4.10 37.05 -19.97
N GLY A 203 -3.34 38.09 -20.35
CA GLY A 203 -3.88 39.42 -20.67
C GLY A 203 -4.39 40.17 -19.45
N LEU A 204 -4.00 39.78 -18.24
CA LEU A 204 -4.40 40.40 -16.99
C LEU A 204 -3.36 41.40 -16.48
N THR A 205 -3.80 42.35 -15.66
CA THR A 205 -2.90 43.32 -15.00
C THR A 205 -1.97 42.61 -14.00
N PRO A 206 -0.71 43.02 -13.84
CA PRO A 206 0.21 42.50 -12.85
C PRO A 206 -0.41 42.48 -11.45
N MET A 207 -0.15 41.38 -10.69
CA MET A 207 -0.58 41.26 -9.29
C MET A 207 0.26 42.15 -8.36
N TYR A 208 1.56 42.25 -8.66
CA TYR A 208 2.53 43.01 -7.89
C TYR A 208 3.14 44.13 -8.73
N ASN A 209 3.20 45.30 -8.20
CA ASN A 209 3.84 46.46 -8.85
C ASN A 209 5.36 46.47 -8.62
N ALA A 210 6.09 47.45 -9.20
CA ALA A 210 7.54 47.55 -9.10
C ALA A 210 8.05 47.73 -7.66
N TYR A 211 7.30 48.50 -6.81
CA TYR A 211 7.63 48.65 -5.39
C TYR A 211 7.55 47.31 -4.65
N GLU A 212 6.48 46.56 -4.85
CA GLU A 212 6.24 45.27 -4.22
C GLU A 212 7.28 44.25 -4.65
N LEU A 213 7.64 44.19 -5.95
CA LEU A 213 8.71 43.31 -6.44
C LEU A 213 10.06 43.69 -5.80
N ASN A 214 10.37 44.98 -5.67
CA ASN A 214 11.58 45.41 -4.98
C ASN A 214 11.56 45.04 -3.49
N ALA A 215 10.40 45.17 -2.83
CA ALA A 215 10.24 44.80 -1.43
C ALA A 215 10.52 43.28 -1.21
N PHE A 216 10.00 42.40 -2.05
CA PHE A 216 10.32 40.96 -2.00
C PHE A 216 11.80 40.66 -2.28
N ALA A 217 12.42 41.40 -3.25
CA ALA A 217 13.82 41.22 -3.60
C ALA A 217 14.79 41.65 -2.50
N THR A 218 14.44 42.71 -1.77
CA THR A 218 15.32 43.32 -0.74
C THR A 218 14.97 42.89 0.68
N GLY A 219 13.82 42.21 0.88
CA GLY A 219 13.31 41.90 2.21
C GLY A 219 12.79 43.10 2.97
N LEU A 220 12.37 44.16 2.26
CA LEU A 220 11.76 45.31 2.86
C LEU A 220 10.39 44.96 3.43
N ASP A 221 10.11 45.39 4.64
CA ASP A 221 8.82 45.22 5.32
C ASP A 221 8.31 43.74 5.32
N PRO A 222 9.02 42.80 5.95
CA PRO A 222 8.75 41.36 5.84
C PRO A 222 7.40 40.91 6.39
N TYR A 223 6.71 41.73 7.12
CA TYR A 223 5.32 41.50 7.54
C TYR A 223 4.30 41.80 6.45
N TYR A 224 4.60 42.69 5.53
CA TYR A 224 3.73 43.05 4.40
C TYR A 224 4.17 42.33 3.12
N TYR A 225 5.48 42.07 2.97
CA TYR A 225 6.08 41.33 1.85
C TYR A 225 6.90 40.16 2.34
N PRO A 226 6.23 39.13 2.83
CA PRO A 226 6.88 37.96 3.45
C PRO A 226 7.60 37.10 2.42
N ASN A 227 8.61 36.40 2.90
CA ASN A 227 9.28 35.30 2.19
C ASN A 227 9.42 34.10 3.12
N VAL A 228 8.34 33.31 3.22
CA VAL A 228 8.23 32.19 4.16
C VAL A 228 8.53 30.87 3.48
N ASN A 229 9.55 30.16 3.94
CA ASN A 229 9.75 28.76 3.56
C ASN A 229 8.90 27.86 4.45
N TRP A 230 7.66 27.59 4.03
CA TRP A 230 6.69 26.83 4.82
C TRP A 230 7.18 25.43 5.22
N LYS A 231 7.96 24.75 4.36
CA LYS A 231 8.57 23.45 4.66
C LYS A 231 9.48 23.54 5.88
N ASP A 232 10.37 24.53 5.90
CA ASP A 232 11.31 24.72 7.01
C ASP A 232 10.63 25.20 8.28
N GLU A 233 9.49 25.90 8.16
CA GLU A 233 8.74 26.36 9.32
C GLU A 233 7.89 25.26 9.97
N ILE A 234 7.42 24.30 9.20
CA ILE A 234 6.57 23.21 9.71
C ILE A 234 7.40 22.02 10.20
N PHE A 235 8.44 21.61 9.45
CA PHE A 235 9.20 20.40 9.75
C PHE A 235 10.52 20.71 10.49
N LYS A 236 10.78 19.93 11.54
CA LYS A 236 12.07 19.79 12.15
C LYS A 236 12.91 18.72 11.42
N ASN A 237 14.22 18.73 11.66
CA ASN A 237 15.14 17.87 10.92
C ASN A 237 15.00 16.39 11.26
N THR A 238 14.56 16.07 12.49
CA THR A 238 14.50 14.69 12.98
C THR A 238 13.22 14.42 13.75
N GLY A 239 12.61 13.27 13.48
CA GLY A 239 11.63 12.61 14.34
C GLY A 239 12.26 11.41 15.03
N SER A 240 11.51 10.75 15.89
CA SER A 240 11.99 9.58 16.63
C SER A 240 10.91 8.53 16.79
N GLU A 241 11.36 7.29 16.94
CA GLU A 241 10.49 6.17 17.24
C GLU A 241 11.25 5.20 18.15
N ASP A 242 10.63 4.81 19.25
CA ASP A 242 11.18 3.88 20.24
C ASP A 242 10.35 2.60 20.23
N GLN A 243 10.98 1.44 20.19
CA GLN A 243 10.31 0.15 20.33
C GLN A 243 10.98 -0.68 21.43
N LEU A 244 10.18 -1.16 22.37
CA LEU A 244 10.56 -2.11 23.39
C LEU A 244 9.75 -3.38 23.24
N ASN A 245 10.41 -4.51 23.09
CA ASN A 245 9.78 -5.81 23.07
C ASN A 245 10.30 -6.70 24.18
N VAL A 246 9.41 -7.35 24.89
CA VAL A 246 9.72 -8.38 25.88
C VAL A 246 8.90 -9.61 25.58
N SER A 247 9.57 -10.73 25.36
CA SER A 247 8.89 -11.99 25.11
C SER A 247 9.38 -13.12 26.00
N LEU A 248 8.45 -13.98 26.36
CA LEU A 248 8.68 -15.18 27.17
C LEU A 248 8.20 -16.39 26.37
N THR A 249 9.08 -17.32 26.16
CA THR A 249 8.79 -18.58 25.45
C THR A 249 9.22 -19.74 26.29
N GLY A 250 8.44 -20.81 26.32
CA GLY A 250 8.81 -21.99 27.09
C GLY A 250 7.77 -23.09 26.99
N GLY A 251 8.01 -24.16 27.73
CA GLY A 251 7.05 -25.25 27.84
C GLY A 251 7.68 -26.63 27.93
N ASN A 252 6.80 -27.60 27.96
CA ASN A 252 7.11 -29.02 27.96
C ASN A 252 6.03 -29.76 27.13
N ASP A 253 6.04 -31.11 27.13
CA ASP A 253 5.12 -31.92 26.37
C ASP A 253 3.63 -31.65 26.68
N LYS A 254 3.31 -31.13 27.88
CA LYS A 254 1.92 -30.86 28.30
C LYS A 254 1.46 -29.44 28.04
N LEU A 255 2.35 -28.48 28.17
CA LEU A 255 2.02 -27.06 28.01
C LEU A 255 3.18 -26.31 27.38
N GLN A 256 2.96 -25.70 26.26
CA GLN A 256 3.87 -24.77 25.60
C GLN A 256 3.23 -23.40 25.56
N TYR A 257 4.02 -22.34 25.73
CA TYR A 257 3.51 -20.98 25.75
C TYR A 257 4.49 -19.99 25.14
N PHE A 258 3.90 -19.00 24.51
CA PHE A 258 4.52 -17.76 24.07
C PHE A 258 3.73 -16.59 24.65
N ALA A 259 4.38 -15.67 25.31
CA ALA A 259 3.78 -14.43 25.78
C ALA A 259 4.69 -13.26 25.38
N MET A 260 4.09 -12.14 24.96
CA MET A 260 4.83 -10.98 24.49
C MET A 260 4.12 -9.69 24.90
N LEU A 261 4.93 -8.70 25.26
CA LEU A 261 4.57 -7.30 25.37
C LEU A 261 5.47 -6.51 24.41
N ASP A 262 4.87 -5.77 23.51
CA ASP A 262 5.53 -4.82 22.62
C ASP A 262 4.97 -3.43 22.87
N TYR A 263 5.84 -2.46 23.04
CA TYR A 263 5.50 -1.06 23.18
C TYR A 263 6.28 -0.23 22.15
N THR A 264 5.55 0.55 21.38
CA THR A 264 6.13 1.47 20.38
C THR A 264 5.62 2.89 20.67
N ASP A 265 6.53 3.88 20.67
CA ASP A 265 6.21 5.32 20.76
C ASP A 265 6.91 6.06 19.64
N GLY A 266 6.15 6.77 18.80
CA GLY A 266 6.65 7.50 17.66
C GLY A 266 6.28 8.98 17.72
N ARG A 267 7.21 9.84 17.34
CA ARG A 267 7.05 11.30 17.26
C ARG A 267 7.45 11.79 15.90
N GLY A 268 6.52 12.47 15.22
CA GLY A 268 6.72 13.04 13.90
C GLY A 268 7.60 14.29 13.88
N LEU A 269 7.64 14.92 12.71
CA LEU A 269 8.57 15.99 12.38
C LEU A 269 8.01 17.42 12.60
N LEU A 270 6.81 17.59 13.15
CA LEU A 270 6.23 18.93 13.27
C LEU A 270 6.97 19.79 14.30
N LYS A 271 7.17 21.07 13.97
CA LYS A 271 7.81 22.06 14.83
C LYS A 271 6.82 22.77 15.76
N ASN A 272 7.28 23.16 16.93
CA ASN A 272 6.57 24.07 17.85
C ASN A 272 5.13 23.62 18.16
N THR A 273 4.95 22.33 18.36
CA THR A 273 3.63 21.70 18.55
C THR A 273 3.17 21.69 20.01
N ASP A 274 4.09 21.91 20.96
CA ASP A 274 3.79 21.86 22.38
C ASP A 274 3.24 23.22 22.86
N ARG A 275 2.10 23.19 23.51
CA ARG A 275 1.41 24.29 24.15
C ARG A 275 1.31 24.04 25.64
N GLU A 276 0.95 25.04 26.41
CA GLU A 276 0.84 24.93 27.88
C GLU A 276 -0.03 23.71 28.30
N ASN A 277 -1.13 23.46 27.61
CA ASN A 277 -2.12 22.45 28.00
C ASN A 277 -2.29 21.29 27.00
N TYR A 278 -1.62 21.33 25.82
CA TYR A 278 -1.73 20.28 24.83
C TYR A 278 -0.54 20.24 23.89
N SER A 279 -0.44 19.17 23.12
CA SER A 279 0.48 19.07 21.98
C SER A 279 -0.29 18.63 20.74
N SER A 280 -0.05 19.30 19.63
CA SER A 280 -0.54 18.93 18.31
C SER A 280 0.45 18.08 17.52
N GLN A 281 1.54 17.60 18.14
CA GLN A 281 2.55 16.76 17.47
C GLN A 281 1.92 15.51 16.90
N LEU A 282 2.38 15.12 15.71
CA LEU A 282 2.12 13.78 15.20
C LEU A 282 2.74 12.76 16.15
N LYS A 283 1.91 12.05 16.90
CA LYS A 283 2.33 11.00 17.83
C LYS A 283 1.61 9.72 17.51
N PHE A 284 2.29 8.64 17.76
CA PHE A 284 1.80 7.29 17.68
C PHE A 284 2.32 6.51 18.86
N SER A 285 1.43 5.88 19.62
CA SER A 285 1.82 4.92 20.65
C SER A 285 1.00 3.65 20.51
N LYS A 286 1.64 2.52 20.70
CA LYS A 286 1.02 1.20 20.58
C LYS A 286 1.56 0.27 21.66
N ALA A 287 0.65 -0.42 22.33
CA ALA A 287 0.97 -1.54 23.19
C ALA A 287 0.28 -2.79 22.66
N ASN A 288 1.04 -3.82 22.32
CA ASN A 288 0.55 -5.13 21.90
C ASN A 288 0.85 -6.15 23.01
N ILE A 289 -0.17 -6.88 23.42
CA ILE A 289 -0.02 -8.02 24.33
C ILE A 289 -0.52 -9.27 23.60
N ARG A 290 0.37 -10.22 23.35
CA ARG A 290 0.03 -11.50 22.73
C ARG A 290 0.32 -12.66 23.66
N THR A 291 -0.58 -13.64 23.65
CA THR A 291 -0.39 -14.92 24.34
C THR A 291 -0.86 -16.04 23.44
N ASN A 292 0.02 -17.02 23.19
CA ASN A 292 -0.28 -18.25 22.48
C ASN A 292 0.05 -19.44 23.41
N LEU A 293 -0.93 -20.31 23.58
CA LEU A 293 -0.84 -21.50 24.44
C LEU A 293 -1.16 -22.75 23.63
N ASP A 294 -0.36 -23.78 23.80
CA ASP A 294 -0.60 -25.14 23.32
C ASP A 294 -0.64 -26.08 24.52
N ALA A 295 -1.79 -26.68 24.77
CA ALA A 295 -2.00 -27.58 25.91
C ALA A 295 -2.40 -28.98 25.45
N GLN A 296 -1.65 -30.00 25.87
CA GLN A 296 -2.05 -31.40 25.74
C GLN A 296 -2.97 -31.75 26.89
N LEU A 297 -4.29 -31.73 26.67
CA LEU A 297 -5.29 -31.96 27.72
C LEU A 297 -5.33 -33.44 28.11
N THR A 298 -5.29 -34.30 27.12
CA THR A 298 -5.16 -35.77 27.28
C THR A 298 -4.11 -36.31 26.30
N SER A 299 -3.82 -37.60 26.29
CA SER A 299 -2.88 -38.19 25.29
C SER A 299 -3.36 -38.03 23.84
N SER A 300 -4.67 -37.79 23.63
CA SER A 300 -5.29 -37.66 22.30
C SER A 300 -5.97 -36.33 22.05
N THR A 301 -6.02 -35.40 23.05
CA THR A 301 -6.71 -34.12 22.92
C THR A 301 -5.74 -32.96 23.10
N LYS A 302 -5.58 -32.13 22.07
CA LYS A 302 -4.80 -30.91 22.09
C LYS A 302 -5.70 -29.69 22.04
N MET A 303 -5.40 -28.68 22.85
CA MET A 303 -6.05 -27.37 22.82
C MET A 303 -5.01 -26.31 22.48
N GLN A 304 -5.39 -25.38 21.60
CA GLN A 304 -4.59 -24.19 21.30
C GLN A 304 -5.42 -22.94 21.56
N VAL A 305 -4.80 -21.96 22.20
CA VAL A 305 -5.43 -20.66 22.47
C VAL A 305 -4.50 -19.58 21.97
N ASN A 306 -5.02 -18.67 21.16
CA ASN A 306 -4.32 -17.50 20.67
C ASN A 306 -5.11 -16.25 21.06
N ALA A 307 -4.45 -15.26 21.63
CA ALA A 307 -5.07 -13.99 21.96
C ALA A 307 -4.07 -12.85 21.76
N VAL A 308 -4.52 -11.77 21.14
CA VAL A 308 -3.81 -10.50 21.09
C VAL A 308 -4.75 -9.36 21.40
N GLY A 309 -4.30 -8.43 22.25
CA GLY A 309 -4.90 -7.15 22.50
C GLY A 309 -3.96 -6.04 22.11
N SER A 310 -4.43 -5.07 21.30
CA SER A 310 -3.65 -3.90 20.93
C SER A 310 -4.36 -2.63 21.37
N PHE A 311 -3.61 -1.75 22.01
CA PHE A 311 -4.02 -0.42 22.44
C PHE A 311 -3.20 0.58 21.63
N ILE A 312 -3.87 1.33 20.76
CA ILE A 312 -3.23 2.24 19.83
C ILE A 312 -3.80 3.64 20.06
N GLU A 313 -2.91 4.62 20.15
CA GLU A 313 -3.27 6.02 20.26
C GLU A 313 -2.47 6.83 19.23
N THR A 314 -3.16 7.69 18.50
CA THR A 314 -2.53 8.67 17.62
C THR A 314 -2.93 10.07 18.06
N ASN A 315 -2.08 11.05 17.70
CA ASN A 315 -2.36 12.46 17.91
C ASN A 315 -1.91 13.25 16.70
N ARG A 316 -2.67 14.26 16.32
CA ARG A 316 -2.38 15.14 15.18
C ARG A 316 -2.99 16.52 15.39
N PRO A 317 -2.60 17.57 14.62
CA PRO A 317 -3.30 18.84 14.60
C PRO A 317 -4.78 18.65 14.24
N TYR A 318 -5.65 19.43 14.84
CA TYR A 318 -7.06 19.43 14.47
C TYR A 318 -7.26 20.06 13.09
N GLY A 319 -8.23 19.54 12.31
CA GLY A 319 -8.62 20.10 11.02
C GLY A 319 -7.63 19.88 9.87
N ALA A 320 -6.45 19.29 10.14
CA ALA A 320 -5.49 18.90 9.12
C ALA A 320 -4.85 17.55 9.51
N ASP A 321 -5.18 16.55 8.75
CA ASP A 321 -4.42 15.31 8.76
C ASP A 321 -3.04 15.51 8.10
N PRO A 322 -2.13 14.54 8.17
CA PRO A 322 -0.81 14.68 7.56
C PRO A 322 -0.84 14.98 6.06
N ALA A 323 -1.82 14.46 5.32
CA ALA A 323 -2.02 14.75 3.90
C ALA A 323 -2.51 16.20 3.68
N GLY A 324 -3.41 16.67 4.51
CA GLY A 324 -3.90 18.04 4.51
C GLY A 324 -2.80 19.07 4.77
N LEU A 325 -1.86 18.78 5.70
CA LEU A 325 -0.69 19.65 5.92
C LEU A 325 0.22 19.70 4.69
N THR A 326 0.47 18.57 4.04
CA THR A 326 1.25 18.53 2.79
C THR A 326 0.55 19.27 1.68
N TRP A 327 -0.78 19.13 1.55
CA TRP A 327 -1.58 19.90 0.60
C TRP A 327 -1.48 21.40 0.86
N MET A 328 -1.55 21.87 2.12
CA MET A 328 -1.38 23.29 2.46
C MET A 328 -0.02 23.84 2.03
N LEU A 329 1.06 23.07 2.19
CA LEU A 329 2.39 23.45 1.69
C LEU A 329 2.41 23.67 0.18
N TYR A 330 1.68 22.85 -0.57
CA TYR A 330 1.62 22.92 -2.01
C TYR A 330 0.70 24.04 -2.52
N GLN A 331 -0.23 24.48 -1.71
CA GLN A 331 -1.13 25.60 -2.04
C GLN A 331 -0.54 26.95 -1.67
N THR A 332 0.23 27.07 -0.58
CA THR A 332 0.60 28.35 0.00
C THR A 332 1.98 28.79 -0.48
N PRO A 333 2.09 29.82 -1.36
CA PRO A 333 3.38 30.33 -1.79
C PRO A 333 4.11 31.10 -0.69
N SER A 334 5.41 31.27 -0.85
CA SER A 334 6.28 32.00 0.09
C SER A 334 5.86 33.43 0.33
N SER A 335 5.19 34.05 -0.65
CA SER A 335 4.71 35.46 -0.63
C SER A 335 3.29 35.64 -0.11
N ALA A 336 2.58 34.57 0.26
CA ALA A 336 1.14 34.61 0.53
C ALA A 336 0.77 35.55 1.70
N PHE A 337 1.41 35.34 2.84
CA PHE A 337 1.23 36.09 4.08
C PHE A 337 2.37 35.79 5.07
N PRO A 338 2.63 36.62 6.09
CA PRO A 338 3.59 36.30 7.14
C PRO A 338 3.05 35.15 8.02
N ILE A 339 3.92 34.49 8.78
CA ILE A 339 3.47 33.48 9.78
C ILE A 339 2.54 34.15 10.79
N MET A 340 2.98 35.27 11.34
CA MET A 340 2.18 36.16 12.19
C MET A 340 2.35 37.60 11.69
N ASN A 341 1.32 38.42 11.83
CA ASN A 341 1.37 39.82 11.47
C ASN A 341 2.30 40.64 12.39
N ASP A 342 2.63 41.84 11.98
CA ASP A 342 3.51 42.78 12.72
C ASP A 342 3.08 42.92 14.19
N PRO A 343 3.96 42.58 15.16
CA PRO A 343 3.63 42.68 16.59
C PRO A 343 3.36 44.11 17.07
N ASN A 344 3.76 45.13 16.28
CA ASN A 344 3.52 46.53 16.57
C ASN A 344 2.40 47.11 15.74
N GLY A 345 1.79 46.32 14.83
CA GLY A 345 0.73 46.75 13.93
C GLY A 345 -0.68 46.53 14.50
N GLU A 346 -1.69 46.91 13.72
CA GLU A 346 -3.12 46.76 14.04
C GLU A 346 -3.51 45.27 14.23
N LEU A 347 -2.83 44.33 13.54
CA LEU A 347 -3.06 42.93 13.63
C LEU A 347 -2.06 42.22 14.56
N ALA A 348 -1.54 42.89 15.58
CA ALA A 348 -0.65 42.28 16.55
C ALA A 348 -1.30 41.02 17.20
N GLY A 349 -0.58 39.90 17.19
CA GLY A 349 -1.06 38.61 17.71
C GLY A 349 -2.03 37.85 16.80
N VAL A 350 -2.31 38.35 15.59
CA VAL A 350 -3.15 37.69 14.58
C VAL A 350 -2.27 36.92 13.60
N TRP A 351 -2.66 35.68 13.28
CA TRP A 351 -1.95 34.86 12.31
C TRP A 351 -2.04 35.41 10.91
N GLY A 352 -1.03 35.18 10.10
CA GLY A 352 -1.10 35.53 8.68
C GLY A 352 -2.16 34.71 7.95
N GLY A 353 -2.87 35.36 7.04
CA GLY A 353 -3.91 34.77 6.21
C GLY A 353 -4.62 35.79 5.36
N ASN A 354 -5.24 35.39 4.28
CA ASN A 354 -5.95 36.29 3.36
C ASN A 354 -7.21 35.61 2.78
N THR A 355 -7.92 36.32 1.93
CA THR A 355 -9.17 35.83 1.32
C THR A 355 -8.98 34.65 0.38
N THR A 356 -7.78 34.47 -0.20
CA THR A 356 -7.48 33.36 -1.13
C THR A 356 -7.27 32.05 -0.39
N TYR A 357 -6.54 32.08 0.71
CA TYR A 357 -6.16 30.86 1.44
C TYR A 357 -6.97 30.66 2.73
N GLY A 358 -7.69 31.67 3.18
CA GLY A 358 -8.52 31.62 4.39
C GLY A 358 -7.71 31.22 5.62
N VAL A 359 -8.18 30.19 6.30
CA VAL A 359 -7.54 29.62 7.52
C VAL A 359 -6.31 28.74 7.22
N ASN A 360 -5.92 28.57 5.96
CA ASN A 360 -4.86 27.65 5.56
C ASN A 360 -3.44 28.22 5.76
N ASN A 361 -3.18 28.79 6.94
CA ASN A 361 -1.82 29.07 7.37
C ASN A 361 -1.21 27.79 7.94
N PRO A 362 -0.22 27.19 7.26
CA PRO A 362 0.30 25.88 7.65
C PRO A 362 0.86 25.84 9.08
N VAL A 363 1.50 26.93 9.54
CA VAL A 363 2.06 27.03 10.90
C VAL A 363 0.96 27.23 11.93
N ALA A 364 -0.01 28.10 11.65
CA ALA A 364 -1.17 28.31 12.53
C ALA A 364 -1.98 27.02 12.67
N GLN A 365 -2.15 26.28 11.58
CA GLN A 365 -2.85 24.99 11.60
C GLN A 365 -2.17 23.98 12.52
N VAL A 366 -0.84 23.93 12.51
CA VAL A 366 -0.08 23.06 13.42
C VAL A 366 -0.15 23.58 14.87
N GLN A 367 -0.09 24.89 15.09
CA GLN A 367 0.16 25.45 16.41
C GLN A 367 -1.09 25.97 17.14
N ALA A 368 -2.16 26.33 16.44
CA ALA A 368 -3.29 27.07 16.99
C ALA A 368 -4.67 26.42 16.77
N SER A 369 -4.77 25.38 15.93
CA SER A 369 -6.06 24.74 15.62
C SER A 369 -6.56 23.76 16.69
N GLY A 370 -5.74 23.44 17.70
CA GLY A 370 -6.02 22.37 18.65
C GLY A 370 -5.43 21.02 18.20
N PHE A 371 -6.04 19.93 18.63
CA PHE A 371 -5.54 18.60 18.33
C PHE A 371 -6.69 17.59 18.15
N GLN A 372 -6.37 16.49 17.48
CA GLN A 372 -7.27 15.33 17.37
C GLN A 372 -6.50 14.07 17.77
N LYS A 373 -7.11 13.28 18.65
CA LYS A 373 -6.63 11.95 19.02
C LYS A 373 -7.49 10.87 18.39
N SER A 374 -6.88 9.75 18.07
CA SER A 374 -7.60 8.51 17.84
C SER A 374 -7.27 7.50 18.93
N HIS A 375 -8.29 6.78 19.38
CA HIS A 375 -8.19 5.69 20.34
C HIS A 375 -8.65 4.42 19.64
N SER A 376 -7.69 3.61 19.16
CA SER A 376 -8.01 2.35 18.51
C SER A 376 -7.77 1.18 19.45
N ARG A 377 -8.67 0.22 19.43
CA ARG A 377 -8.63 -1.00 20.23
C ARG A 377 -8.84 -2.18 19.33
N LEU A 378 -7.88 -3.09 19.33
CA LEU A 378 -7.93 -4.34 18.58
C LEU A 378 -7.93 -5.51 19.58
N PHE A 379 -8.85 -6.42 19.38
CA PHE A 379 -8.82 -7.74 20.00
C PHE A 379 -8.99 -8.82 18.94
N GLN A 380 -8.10 -9.80 18.97
CA GLN A 380 -8.19 -10.98 18.12
C GLN A 380 -7.90 -12.20 19.00
N GLY A 381 -8.85 -13.14 19.02
CA GLY A 381 -8.67 -14.34 19.82
C GLY A 381 -9.29 -15.56 19.14
N ASP A 382 -8.71 -16.72 19.37
CA ASP A 382 -9.25 -18.01 18.95
C ASP A 382 -8.85 -19.14 19.89
N VAL A 383 -9.71 -20.14 19.89
CA VAL A 383 -9.49 -21.41 20.58
C VAL A 383 -9.72 -22.51 19.57
N SER A 384 -8.79 -23.44 19.47
CA SER A 384 -8.98 -24.68 18.73
C SER A 384 -8.78 -25.89 19.61
N LEU A 385 -9.56 -26.92 19.33
CA LEU A 385 -9.49 -28.22 19.96
C LEU A 385 -9.31 -29.27 18.88
N THR A 386 -8.27 -30.10 19.01
CA THR A 386 -7.99 -31.21 18.10
C THR A 386 -8.04 -32.50 18.88
N GLN A 387 -8.84 -33.42 18.41
CA GLN A 387 -8.99 -34.78 18.95
C GLN A 387 -8.39 -35.75 17.98
N ASP A 388 -7.34 -36.46 18.39
CA ASP A 388 -6.80 -37.65 17.71
C ASP A 388 -7.76 -38.83 17.91
N LEU A 389 -8.21 -39.41 16.81
CA LEU A 389 -9.12 -40.57 16.78
C LEU A 389 -8.41 -41.81 16.25
N SER A 390 -7.09 -41.91 16.34
CA SER A 390 -6.27 -43.05 15.91
C SER A 390 -6.65 -44.33 16.62
N PHE A 391 -7.29 -44.24 17.78
CA PHE A 391 -7.88 -45.37 18.50
C PHE A 391 -9.03 -46.04 17.72
N TRP A 392 -9.68 -45.32 16.82
CA TRP A 392 -10.77 -45.80 15.95
C TRP A 392 -10.27 -46.05 14.53
N LEU A 393 -9.56 -45.11 13.94
CA LEU A 393 -8.94 -45.20 12.62
C LEU A 393 -7.60 -44.48 12.66
N GLU A 394 -6.52 -45.28 12.48
CA GLU A 394 -5.16 -44.71 12.50
C GLU A 394 -5.01 -43.57 11.49
N GLY A 395 -4.47 -42.46 11.95
CA GLY A 395 -4.27 -41.25 11.15
C GLY A 395 -5.50 -40.35 11.04
N LEU A 396 -6.62 -40.65 11.72
CA LEU A 396 -7.79 -39.77 11.74
C LEU A 396 -7.73 -38.81 12.92
N SER A 397 -8.00 -37.55 12.65
CA SER A 397 -8.21 -36.53 13.66
C SER A 397 -9.41 -35.63 13.32
N VAL A 398 -9.99 -34.99 14.32
CA VAL A 398 -11.06 -34.00 14.17
C VAL A 398 -10.68 -32.74 14.93
N SER A 399 -10.84 -31.61 14.28
CA SER A 399 -10.53 -30.30 14.87
C SER A 399 -11.74 -29.38 14.83
N ALA A 400 -11.92 -28.58 15.88
CA ALA A 400 -12.88 -27.48 15.92
C ALA A 400 -12.18 -26.19 16.34
N LYS A 401 -12.47 -25.10 15.68
CA LYS A 401 -11.86 -23.79 15.95
C LYS A 401 -12.92 -22.68 15.99
N VAL A 402 -12.88 -21.88 17.04
CA VAL A 402 -13.73 -20.70 17.22
C VAL A 402 -12.84 -19.48 17.33
N GLY A 403 -13.14 -18.44 16.58
CA GLY A 403 -12.41 -17.17 16.61
C GLY A 403 -13.33 -15.97 16.71
N TYR A 404 -12.83 -14.93 17.35
CA TYR A 404 -13.48 -13.63 17.42
C TYR A 404 -12.47 -12.51 17.23
N ASN A 405 -12.86 -11.51 16.44
CA ASN A 405 -12.07 -10.31 16.20
C ASN A 405 -12.95 -9.08 16.42
N ASN A 406 -12.37 -8.05 17.03
CA ASN A 406 -12.99 -6.75 17.19
C ASN A 406 -11.96 -5.66 16.95
N PHE A 407 -12.34 -4.67 16.19
CA PHE A 407 -11.59 -3.42 16.03
C PHE A 407 -12.54 -2.26 16.17
N SER A 408 -12.17 -1.29 16.99
CA SER A 408 -12.90 -0.04 17.13
C SER A 408 -11.93 1.14 17.20
N GLU A 409 -12.28 2.22 16.51
CA GLU A 409 -11.56 3.48 16.51
C GLU A 409 -12.51 4.60 16.85
N ILE A 410 -12.15 5.37 17.88
CA ILE A 410 -12.87 6.53 18.37
C ILE A 410 -11.99 7.75 18.17
N TYR A 411 -12.53 8.79 17.56
CA TYR A 411 -11.88 10.09 17.50
C TYR A 411 -12.34 10.99 18.64
N GLU A 412 -11.36 11.61 19.28
CA GLU A 412 -11.47 12.73 20.19
C GLU A 412 -10.95 13.97 19.49
N SER A 413 -11.85 14.86 19.13
CA SER A 413 -11.50 16.12 18.45
C SER A 413 -11.56 17.28 19.46
N ASN A 414 -10.47 18.05 19.51
CA ASN A 414 -10.29 19.18 20.42
C ASN A 414 -9.95 20.41 19.58
N ALA A 415 -10.99 21.06 19.08
CA ALA A 415 -10.87 22.17 18.13
C ALA A 415 -10.66 23.52 18.82
N LEU A 416 -9.76 24.31 18.27
CA LEU A 416 -9.60 25.73 18.60
C LEU A 416 -9.72 26.57 17.32
N GLY A 417 -10.41 27.69 17.42
CA GLY A 417 -10.39 28.70 16.38
C GLY A 417 -9.27 29.71 16.60
N TYR A 418 -8.79 30.29 15.53
CA TYR A 418 -7.82 31.39 15.60
C TYR A 418 -8.14 32.48 14.59
N LYS A 419 -7.79 33.71 14.96
CA LYS A 419 -7.89 34.85 14.04
C LYS A 419 -6.75 34.83 13.05
N TYR A 420 -7.06 35.21 11.82
CA TYR A 420 -6.09 35.35 10.74
C TYR A 420 -6.38 36.63 9.94
N GLY A 421 -5.36 37.20 9.32
CA GLY A 421 -5.49 38.38 8.54
C GLY A 421 -4.19 38.78 7.87
N TYR A 422 -4.27 39.84 7.11
CA TYR A 422 -3.10 40.46 6.49
C TYR A 422 -3.27 41.99 6.42
N GLN A 423 -2.15 42.68 6.31
CA GLN A 423 -2.07 44.07 5.92
C GLN A 423 -1.28 44.20 4.64
N ARG A 424 -1.70 45.09 3.77
CA ARG A 424 -1.00 45.38 2.50
C ARG A 424 -1.03 46.87 2.24
N TYR A 425 0.06 47.40 1.67
CA TYR A 425 0.09 48.78 1.21
C TYR A 425 -0.92 49.02 0.10
N THR A 426 -1.59 50.18 0.16
CA THR A 426 -2.30 50.79 -0.96
C THR A 426 -1.37 51.75 -1.65
N PHE A 427 -1.58 52.00 -2.94
CA PHE A 427 -0.69 52.78 -3.78
C PHE A 427 -1.47 53.91 -4.46
N ASP A 428 -0.79 55.06 -4.65
CA ASP A 428 -1.28 56.11 -5.50
C ASP A 428 -1.13 55.76 -7.00
N SER A 429 -1.52 56.69 -7.90
CA SER A 429 -1.41 56.49 -9.35
C SER A 429 0.04 56.40 -9.85
N ASN A 430 1.03 56.75 -9.03
CA ASN A 430 2.45 56.67 -9.35
C ASN A 430 3.12 55.42 -8.77
N GLY A 431 2.34 54.54 -8.12
CA GLY A 431 2.85 53.32 -7.47
C GLY A 431 3.60 53.57 -6.16
N ILE A 432 3.36 54.73 -5.51
CA ILE A 432 3.96 55.07 -4.22
C ILE A 432 2.99 54.68 -3.10
N PRO A 433 3.47 54.01 -2.03
CA PRO A 433 2.62 53.66 -0.88
C PRO A 433 1.94 54.91 -0.29
N ASN A 434 0.62 54.85 -0.14
CA ASN A 434 -0.18 55.97 0.37
C ASN A 434 -1.11 55.60 1.55
N GLY A 435 -1.09 54.33 1.98
CA GLY A 435 -1.88 53.82 3.09
C GLY A 435 -1.73 52.33 3.28
N LEU A 436 -2.51 51.78 4.19
CA LEU A 436 -2.63 50.32 4.44
C LEU A 436 -4.08 49.88 4.32
N THR A 437 -4.30 48.76 3.71
CA THR A 437 -5.56 48.01 3.81
C THR A 437 -5.39 46.87 4.77
N THR A 438 -6.38 46.63 5.63
CA THR A 438 -6.38 45.58 6.64
C THR A 438 -7.55 44.63 6.38
N TYR A 439 -7.28 43.32 6.42
CA TYR A 439 -8.28 42.29 6.39
C TYR A 439 -8.07 41.37 7.59
N SER A 440 -9.14 41.03 8.28
CA SER A 440 -9.10 39.99 9.32
C SER A 440 -10.37 39.17 9.31
N ALA A 441 -10.25 37.90 9.62
CA ALA A 441 -11.35 36.97 9.72
C ALA A 441 -11.04 35.89 10.76
N GLY A 442 -12.01 35.00 10.97
CA GLY A 442 -11.92 33.95 11.97
C GLY A 442 -12.20 34.45 13.37
N ASP A 443 -12.58 33.52 14.23
CA ASP A 443 -12.87 33.81 15.62
C ASP A 443 -11.90 33.07 16.53
N LEU A 444 -11.39 33.81 17.52
CA LEU A 444 -10.61 33.19 18.59
C LEU A 444 -11.57 32.46 19.54
N THR A 445 -11.57 31.14 19.51
CA THR A 445 -12.26 30.36 20.54
C THR A 445 -11.34 30.20 21.75
N SER A 446 -11.72 30.79 22.88
CA SER A 446 -10.96 30.73 24.13
C SER A 446 -11.03 29.35 24.80
N ASN A 447 -12.09 28.59 24.50
CA ASN A 447 -12.33 27.27 25.05
C ASN A 447 -12.28 26.22 23.93
N MET A 448 -11.60 25.14 24.24
CA MET A 448 -11.50 23.99 23.36
C MET A 448 -12.87 23.35 23.13
N GLN A 449 -13.23 23.10 21.87
CA GLN A 449 -14.47 22.44 21.46
C GLN A 449 -14.23 20.94 21.41
N TYR A 450 -14.88 20.19 22.27
CA TYR A 450 -14.73 18.73 22.37
C TYR A 450 -15.81 18.01 21.57
N ASN A 451 -15.38 17.02 20.79
CA ASN A 451 -16.30 16.12 20.09
C ASN A 451 -15.73 14.69 20.08
N TYR A 452 -16.60 13.72 20.37
CA TYR A 452 -16.27 12.29 20.31
C TYR A 452 -17.17 11.59 19.33
N TYR A 453 -16.59 10.78 18.45
CA TYR A 453 -17.37 9.94 17.55
C TYR A 453 -16.64 8.65 17.19
N ILE A 454 -17.43 7.61 16.93
CA ILE A 454 -16.91 6.33 16.45
C ILE A 454 -16.59 6.50 14.97
N ASN A 455 -15.29 6.51 14.65
CA ASN A 455 -14.82 6.57 13.26
C ASN A 455 -15.05 5.24 12.55
N GLN A 456 -14.69 4.14 13.21
CA GLN A 456 -14.78 2.80 12.64
C GLN A 456 -15.07 1.75 13.71
N HIS A 457 -15.87 0.76 13.35
CA HIS A 457 -16.10 -0.43 14.17
C HIS A 457 -16.30 -1.64 13.27
N ASN A 458 -15.47 -2.67 13.48
CA ASN A 458 -15.53 -3.92 12.75
C ASN A 458 -15.47 -5.08 13.75
N SER A 459 -16.37 -6.04 13.61
CA SER A 459 -16.32 -7.28 14.38
C SER A 459 -16.52 -8.48 13.47
N SER A 460 -15.90 -9.59 13.80
CA SER A 460 -16.15 -10.85 13.10
C SER A 460 -16.01 -12.05 14.02
N SER A 461 -16.83 -13.06 13.77
CA SER A 461 -16.73 -14.38 14.38
C SER A 461 -16.45 -15.43 13.31
N PHE A 462 -15.66 -16.41 13.67
CA PHE A 462 -15.24 -17.51 12.83
C PHE A 462 -15.51 -18.83 13.55
N LEU A 463 -16.04 -19.79 12.81
CA LEU A 463 -16.22 -21.16 13.28
C LEU A 463 -15.75 -22.11 12.19
N SER A 464 -14.92 -23.08 12.56
CA SER A 464 -14.45 -24.13 11.64
C SER A 464 -14.48 -25.49 12.32
N VAL A 465 -14.84 -26.50 11.55
CA VAL A 465 -14.72 -27.93 11.93
C VAL A 465 -14.05 -28.64 10.78
N SER A 466 -13.03 -29.44 11.09
CA SER A 466 -12.37 -30.30 10.10
C SER A 466 -12.27 -31.75 10.59
N ALA A 467 -12.27 -32.67 9.63
CA ALA A 467 -11.89 -34.07 9.82
C ALA A 467 -10.73 -34.36 8.88
N ASP A 468 -9.60 -34.72 9.45
CA ASP A 468 -8.35 -34.87 8.76
C ASP A 468 -7.89 -36.31 8.88
N TYR A 469 -7.55 -36.92 7.75
CA TYR A 469 -7.09 -38.31 7.66
C TYR A 469 -5.79 -38.38 6.88
N ALA A 470 -4.77 -39.04 7.45
CA ALA A 470 -3.49 -39.23 6.79
C ALA A 470 -3.05 -40.66 6.98
N THR A 471 -2.62 -41.30 5.88
CA THR A 471 -2.15 -42.68 5.91
C THR A 471 -1.11 -42.96 4.82
N SER A 472 -0.37 -44.01 4.96
CA SER A 472 0.51 -44.56 3.93
C SER A 472 0.08 -45.99 3.60
N PHE A 473 -0.20 -46.27 2.32
CA PHE A 473 -0.62 -47.60 1.87
C PHE A 473 0.57 -48.51 1.64
N CYS A 474 1.72 -47.97 1.30
CA CYS A 474 3.02 -48.61 1.15
C CYS A 474 4.10 -47.68 1.72
N ASP A 475 5.33 -48.17 1.88
CA ASP A 475 6.45 -47.40 2.44
C ASP A 475 6.77 -46.12 1.66
N ASP A 476 6.39 -46.05 0.37
CA ASP A 476 6.72 -44.97 -0.54
C ASP A 476 5.50 -44.11 -0.91
N ASP A 477 4.31 -44.40 -0.36
CA ASP A 477 3.07 -43.69 -0.74
C ASP A 477 2.48 -42.95 0.47
N HIS A 478 2.06 -41.73 0.29
CA HIS A 478 1.35 -40.99 1.33
C HIS A 478 0.04 -40.42 0.79
N PHE A 479 -1.03 -40.61 1.54
CA PHE A 479 -2.35 -40.09 1.26
C PHE A 479 -2.84 -39.21 2.42
N ALA A 480 -3.29 -38.00 2.13
CA ALA A 480 -3.95 -37.15 3.10
C ALA A 480 -5.28 -36.61 2.54
N ALA A 481 -6.28 -36.60 3.38
CA ALA A 481 -7.62 -36.08 3.05
C ALA A 481 -8.15 -35.25 4.19
N SER A 482 -8.71 -34.07 3.87
CA SER A 482 -9.34 -33.18 4.83
C SER A 482 -10.74 -32.79 4.35
N LEU A 483 -11.74 -32.97 5.22
CA LEU A 483 -13.08 -32.45 5.03
C LEU A 483 -13.26 -31.27 5.99
N ILE A 484 -13.46 -30.06 5.44
CA ILE A 484 -13.45 -28.83 6.19
C ILE A 484 -14.78 -28.09 5.97
N TRP A 485 -15.43 -27.71 7.06
CA TRP A 485 -16.52 -26.74 7.06
C TRP A 485 -16.09 -25.52 7.86
N HIS A 486 -16.30 -24.33 7.29
CA HIS A 486 -16.10 -23.10 8.05
C HIS A 486 -17.12 -22.02 7.70
N GLN A 487 -17.40 -21.21 8.68
CA GLN A 487 -18.32 -20.07 8.56
C GLN A 487 -17.67 -18.82 9.16
N LYS A 488 -17.87 -17.70 8.50
CA LYS A 488 -17.51 -16.38 8.99
C LYS A 488 -18.74 -15.47 8.98
N HIS A 489 -18.96 -14.82 10.12
CA HIS A 489 -19.90 -13.71 10.24
C HIS A 489 -19.09 -12.44 10.51
N SER A 490 -19.38 -11.35 9.81
CA SER A 490 -18.70 -10.07 10.03
C SER A 490 -19.70 -8.92 9.96
N THR A 491 -19.53 -7.97 10.87
CA THR A 491 -20.27 -6.72 10.94
C THR A 491 -19.29 -5.58 10.83
N LYS A 492 -19.53 -4.67 9.90
CA LYS A 492 -18.66 -3.53 9.64
C LYS A 492 -19.48 -2.25 9.64
N LYS A 493 -19.03 -1.26 10.42
CA LYS A 493 -19.45 0.12 10.29
C LYS A 493 -18.51 0.83 9.31
N PRO A 494 -18.99 1.27 8.13
CA PRO A 494 -18.14 2.01 7.22
C PRO A 494 -17.71 3.36 7.80
N VAL A 495 -16.52 3.81 7.41
CA VAL A 495 -15.99 5.13 7.80
C VAL A 495 -16.91 6.24 7.24
N GLY A 496 -17.22 7.24 8.05
CA GLY A 496 -18.02 8.40 7.65
C GLY A 496 -19.53 8.17 7.54
N GLN A 497 -20.04 6.96 7.81
CA GLN A 497 -21.46 6.67 7.84
C GLN A 497 -21.93 6.53 9.31
N SER A 498 -22.94 7.31 9.69
CA SER A 498 -23.31 7.45 11.10
C SER A 498 -23.95 6.20 11.71
N ASP A 499 -24.80 5.45 10.99
CA ASP A 499 -25.67 4.46 11.61
C ASP A 499 -25.88 3.15 10.82
N GLN A 500 -25.17 2.93 9.73
CA GLN A 500 -25.32 1.70 8.94
C GLN A 500 -24.23 0.69 9.26
N TYR A 501 -24.65 -0.49 9.71
CA TYR A 501 -23.79 -1.66 9.81
C TYR A 501 -24.03 -2.61 8.65
N LEU A 502 -22.95 -2.95 7.94
CA LEU A 502 -22.99 -3.96 6.89
C LEU A 502 -22.67 -5.34 7.50
N THR A 503 -23.53 -6.31 7.23
CA THR A 503 -23.37 -7.67 7.75
C THR A 503 -23.10 -8.64 6.61
N TYR A 504 -21.99 -9.36 6.72
CA TYR A 504 -21.56 -10.36 5.74
C TYR A 504 -21.46 -11.74 6.38
N ASN A 505 -22.05 -12.72 5.70
CA ASN A 505 -21.97 -14.12 6.10
C ASN A 505 -21.40 -14.93 4.94
N ARG A 506 -20.35 -15.71 5.22
CA ARG A 506 -19.79 -16.67 4.28
C ARG A 506 -19.73 -18.03 4.94
N MET A 507 -20.03 -19.07 4.16
CA MET A 507 -19.96 -20.45 4.57
C MET A 507 -19.31 -21.28 3.46
N ASN A 508 -18.38 -22.12 3.83
CA ASN A 508 -17.65 -22.93 2.87
C ASN A 508 -17.59 -24.38 3.38
N VAL A 509 -17.77 -25.31 2.45
CA VAL A 509 -17.57 -26.74 2.66
C VAL A 509 -16.59 -27.25 1.62
N MET A 510 -15.51 -27.91 2.03
CA MET A 510 -14.48 -28.32 1.11
C MET A 510 -13.89 -29.67 1.49
N ALA A 511 -13.53 -30.42 0.44
CA ALA A 511 -12.72 -31.63 0.54
C ALA A 511 -11.36 -31.35 -0.13
N SER A 512 -10.29 -31.56 0.61
CA SER A 512 -8.91 -31.49 0.12
C SER A 512 -8.32 -32.90 0.14
N LEU A 513 -7.80 -33.33 -0.98
CA LEU A 513 -7.17 -34.65 -1.15
C LEU A 513 -5.76 -34.43 -1.66
N HIS A 514 -4.79 -35.05 -1.00
CA HIS A 514 -3.39 -35.08 -1.42
C HIS A 514 -2.92 -36.52 -1.54
N TYR A 515 -2.23 -36.80 -2.62
CA TYR A 515 -1.62 -38.09 -2.83
C TYR A 515 -0.22 -37.93 -3.42
N ASP A 516 0.78 -38.50 -2.77
CA ASP A 516 2.11 -38.65 -3.33
C ASP A 516 2.48 -40.10 -3.50
N LEU A 517 3.09 -40.40 -4.64
CA LEU A 517 3.51 -41.76 -5.04
C LEU A 517 5.02 -41.78 -5.23
N LYS A 518 5.71 -42.65 -4.45
CA LYS A 518 7.15 -42.84 -4.52
C LYS A 518 7.98 -41.59 -4.31
N GLN A 519 7.42 -40.61 -3.56
CA GLN A 519 8.03 -39.32 -3.38
C GLN A 519 8.44 -38.66 -4.71
N LYS A 520 7.72 -38.96 -5.79
CA LYS A 520 8.04 -38.53 -7.15
C LYS A 520 6.87 -37.93 -7.91
N TYR A 521 5.67 -38.45 -7.75
CA TYR A 521 4.45 -37.98 -8.39
C TYR A 521 3.48 -37.53 -7.33
N MET A 522 2.99 -36.31 -7.46
CA MET A 522 2.05 -35.67 -6.54
C MET A 522 0.78 -35.27 -7.27
N ALA A 523 -0.36 -35.38 -6.59
CA ALA A 523 -1.65 -34.90 -7.06
C ALA A 523 -2.45 -34.35 -5.90
N ASP A 524 -2.98 -33.14 -6.07
CA ASP A 524 -3.92 -32.50 -5.14
C ASP A 524 -5.24 -32.25 -5.85
N LEU A 525 -6.34 -32.52 -5.18
CA LEU A 525 -7.69 -32.23 -5.61
C LEU A 525 -8.43 -31.51 -4.50
N VAL A 526 -8.87 -30.28 -4.75
CA VAL A 526 -9.72 -29.53 -3.82
C VAL A 526 -11.08 -29.31 -4.48
N LEU A 527 -12.13 -29.71 -3.77
CA LEU A 527 -13.53 -29.54 -4.16
C LEU A 527 -14.19 -28.63 -3.12
N ALA A 528 -14.52 -27.40 -3.49
CA ALA A 528 -15.08 -26.43 -2.56
C ALA A 528 -16.48 -25.98 -3.01
N MET A 529 -17.42 -25.96 -2.08
CA MET A 529 -18.74 -25.36 -2.22
C MET A 529 -18.78 -24.11 -1.34
N ASN A 530 -18.88 -22.95 -1.97
CA ASN A 530 -18.79 -21.66 -1.31
C ASN A 530 -20.14 -20.97 -1.31
N GLY A 531 -20.54 -20.38 -0.18
CA GLY A 531 -21.79 -19.65 0.00
C GLY A 531 -21.58 -18.26 0.58
N SER A 532 -22.38 -17.28 0.15
CA SER A 532 -22.33 -15.90 0.62
C SER A 532 -23.73 -15.26 0.62
N ASN A 533 -23.96 -14.34 1.59
CA ASN A 533 -25.16 -13.51 1.58
C ASN A 533 -24.97 -12.20 0.77
N ARG A 534 -23.78 -11.96 0.25
CA ARG A 534 -23.49 -10.78 -0.59
C ARG A 534 -24.05 -10.90 -2.00
N SER A 535 -24.37 -12.10 -2.45
CA SER A 535 -24.81 -12.40 -3.81
C SER A 535 -26.19 -13.05 -3.83
N TYR A 536 -27.04 -12.61 -4.77
CA TYR A 536 -28.36 -13.16 -5.00
C TYR A 536 -28.75 -12.91 -6.47
N PRO A 537 -29.37 -13.87 -7.16
CA PRO A 537 -29.89 -15.18 -6.69
C PRO A 537 -28.79 -16.24 -6.50
N GLN A 538 -27.63 -16.08 -7.11
CA GLN A 538 -26.55 -17.06 -7.03
C GLN A 538 -25.77 -16.92 -5.72
N LYS A 539 -26.22 -17.59 -4.66
CA LYS A 539 -25.55 -17.58 -3.35
C LYS A 539 -24.42 -18.60 -3.23
N TRP A 540 -24.48 -19.67 -4.03
CA TRP A 540 -23.56 -20.80 -3.94
C TRP A 540 -22.81 -21.01 -5.23
N ALA A 541 -21.54 -21.39 -5.12
CA ALA A 541 -20.70 -21.78 -6.25
C ALA A 541 -19.79 -22.94 -5.93
N PHE A 542 -19.57 -23.78 -6.91
CA PHE A 542 -18.68 -24.92 -6.87
C PHE A 542 -17.33 -24.54 -7.49
N SER A 543 -16.24 -24.73 -6.71
CA SER A 543 -14.88 -24.33 -7.07
C SER A 543 -13.94 -25.55 -7.02
N PRO A 544 -13.80 -26.30 -8.13
CA PRO A 544 -12.86 -27.42 -8.23
C PRO A 544 -11.46 -26.92 -8.59
N VAL A 545 -10.43 -27.50 -7.96
CA VAL A 545 -9.02 -27.26 -8.25
C VAL A 545 -8.27 -28.57 -8.32
N LEU A 546 -7.50 -28.76 -9.38
CA LEU A 546 -6.59 -29.89 -9.57
C LEU A 546 -5.16 -29.37 -9.70
N SER A 547 -4.24 -30.00 -9.02
CA SER A 547 -2.82 -29.73 -9.22
C SER A 547 -1.99 -31.02 -9.23
N LEU A 548 -0.90 -30.99 -9.97
CA LEU A 548 -0.01 -32.12 -10.21
C LEU A 548 1.43 -31.67 -9.99
N GLY A 549 2.22 -32.55 -9.43
CA GLY A 549 3.66 -32.37 -9.25
C GLY A 549 4.46 -33.57 -9.73
N TYR A 550 5.65 -33.28 -10.21
CA TYR A 550 6.57 -34.33 -10.66
C TYR A 550 8.01 -33.98 -10.33
N ILE A 551 8.69 -34.86 -9.60
CA ILE A 551 10.13 -34.72 -9.32
C ILE A 551 10.88 -35.52 -10.39
N ALA A 552 11.40 -34.78 -11.38
CA ALA A 552 12.18 -35.37 -12.48
C ALA A 552 13.56 -35.82 -12.02
N LEU A 553 14.17 -35.09 -11.10
CA LEU A 553 15.49 -35.38 -10.54
C LEU A 553 15.53 -34.99 -9.07
N ASN A 554 16.10 -35.87 -8.24
CA ASN A 554 16.45 -35.61 -6.85
C ASN A 554 17.74 -36.41 -6.52
N ASN A 555 18.90 -35.77 -6.77
CA ASN A 555 20.21 -36.39 -6.62
C ASN A 555 21.22 -35.42 -6.01
N ASP A 556 21.49 -35.62 -4.73
CA ASP A 556 22.42 -34.77 -3.97
C ASP A 556 23.89 -34.92 -4.40
N ASN A 557 24.22 -35.99 -5.12
CA ASN A 557 25.58 -36.23 -5.60
C ASN A 557 25.83 -35.57 -6.98
N ALA A 558 24.80 -35.14 -7.69
CA ALA A 558 24.98 -34.47 -8.96
C ALA A 558 25.77 -33.16 -8.81
N SER A 559 26.64 -32.86 -9.78
CA SER A 559 27.51 -31.67 -9.73
C SER A 559 26.78 -30.39 -10.14
N PHE A 560 25.80 -30.49 -11.05
CA PHE A 560 25.12 -29.33 -11.65
C PHE A 560 23.67 -29.21 -11.18
N LEU A 561 22.82 -30.17 -11.52
CA LEU A 561 21.38 -30.16 -11.20
C LEU A 561 21.13 -31.21 -10.12
N ASN A 562 20.74 -30.77 -8.93
CA ASN A 562 20.50 -31.63 -7.77
C ASN A 562 19.02 -31.95 -7.57
N LEU A 563 18.15 -30.97 -7.81
CA LEU A 563 16.71 -31.12 -7.76
C LEU A 563 16.08 -30.49 -9.01
N ALA A 564 15.10 -31.18 -9.59
CA ALA A 564 14.17 -30.66 -10.57
C ALA A 564 12.76 -31.15 -10.26
N LYS A 565 11.93 -30.26 -9.76
CA LYS A 565 10.51 -30.49 -9.47
C LYS A 565 9.68 -29.60 -10.39
N MET A 566 8.66 -30.18 -11.01
CA MET A 566 7.69 -29.48 -11.85
C MET A 566 6.34 -29.45 -11.18
N ARG A 567 5.61 -28.36 -11.34
CA ARG A 567 4.28 -28.13 -10.77
C ARG A 567 3.32 -27.64 -11.84
N LEU A 568 2.09 -28.11 -11.80
CA LEU A 568 0.99 -27.68 -12.67
C LEU A 568 -0.27 -27.55 -11.82
N SER A 569 -0.95 -26.44 -11.86
CA SER A 569 -2.26 -26.28 -11.24
C SER A 569 -3.28 -25.65 -12.19
N ALA A 570 -4.54 -26.09 -12.07
CA ALA A 570 -5.68 -25.54 -12.78
C ALA A 570 -6.90 -25.55 -11.86
N GLY A 571 -7.64 -24.45 -11.83
CA GLY A 571 -8.80 -24.36 -10.95
C GLY A 571 -9.79 -23.29 -11.35
N ILE A 572 -11.01 -23.46 -10.83
CA ILE A 572 -12.10 -22.49 -10.93
C ILE A 572 -12.36 -21.95 -9.54
N GLN A 573 -12.36 -20.62 -9.41
CA GLN A 573 -12.70 -19.92 -8.17
C GLN A 573 -13.73 -18.84 -8.49
N HIS A 574 -14.53 -18.46 -7.49
CA HIS A 574 -15.55 -17.44 -7.66
C HIS A 574 -15.29 -16.30 -6.69
N ILE A 575 -15.88 -15.13 -6.98
CA ILE A 575 -15.77 -13.92 -6.16
C ILE A 575 -17.17 -13.41 -5.90
N ASP A 576 -17.47 -13.12 -4.63
CA ASP A 576 -18.79 -12.61 -4.18
C ASP A 576 -18.82 -11.08 -4.08
N TYR A 577 -18.01 -10.39 -4.87
CA TYR A 577 -17.99 -8.92 -4.87
C TYR A 577 -19.30 -8.33 -5.38
N VAL A 578 -19.82 -7.38 -4.63
CA VAL A 578 -20.88 -6.46 -5.04
C VAL A 578 -20.53 -5.05 -4.58
N PRO A 579 -20.67 -4.02 -5.42
CA PRO A 579 -20.36 -2.64 -5.04
C PRO A 579 -21.34 -2.09 -3.98
N ILE A 580 -22.58 -2.60 -3.99
CA ILE A 580 -23.67 -2.17 -3.12
C ILE A 580 -24.33 -3.41 -2.55
N GLN A 581 -24.50 -3.46 -1.22
CA GLN A 581 -25.21 -4.56 -0.58
C GLN A 581 -26.70 -4.50 -0.96
N GLY A 582 -27.29 -5.66 -1.35
CA GLY A 582 -28.68 -5.72 -1.77
C GLY A 582 -28.91 -5.25 -3.20
N LEU A 583 -27.92 -5.38 -4.08
CA LEU A 583 -27.95 -4.96 -5.47
C LEU A 583 -29.17 -5.49 -6.28
N TRP A 584 -29.78 -6.56 -5.82
CA TRP A 584 -31.00 -7.15 -6.40
C TRP A 584 -32.31 -6.52 -5.89
N LEU A 585 -32.23 -5.59 -4.95
CA LEU A 585 -33.37 -4.86 -4.40
C LEU A 585 -33.50 -3.51 -5.08
N GLU A 586 -34.74 -2.98 -5.11
CA GLU A 586 -34.93 -1.60 -5.48
C GLU A 586 -34.30 -0.67 -4.45
N ASN A 587 -33.62 0.35 -4.92
CA ASN A 587 -32.97 1.36 -4.08
C ASN A 587 -33.60 2.73 -4.37
N TYR A 588 -33.95 3.43 -3.32
CA TYR A 588 -34.47 4.78 -3.36
C TYR A 588 -33.57 5.72 -2.57
N ASN A 589 -33.10 6.76 -3.24
CA ASN A 589 -32.30 7.81 -2.64
C ASN A 589 -33.18 9.03 -2.34
N GLY A 590 -32.95 9.69 -1.20
CA GLY A 590 -33.50 11.02 -0.91
C GLY A 590 -32.75 12.13 -1.64
N GLY A 591 -33.33 13.31 -1.73
CA GLY A 591 -32.69 14.47 -2.35
C GLY A 591 -32.86 14.57 -3.88
N GLY A 592 -33.94 14.00 -4.42
CA GLY A 592 -34.27 14.00 -5.85
C GLY A 592 -34.79 15.32 -6.41
N GLY A 593 -34.39 16.44 -5.84
CA GLY A 593 -34.83 17.79 -6.19
C GLY A 593 -35.73 18.37 -5.11
N ASP A 594 -35.63 19.68 -4.99
CA ASP A 594 -36.44 20.45 -4.05
C ASP A 594 -37.78 20.80 -4.70
N TYR A 595 -38.87 20.39 -4.07
CA TYR A 595 -40.17 20.83 -4.44
C TYR A 595 -40.64 21.89 -3.46
N TYR A 596 -40.92 23.08 -3.98
CA TYR A 596 -41.45 24.19 -3.19
C TYR A 596 -42.97 24.26 -3.36
N PHE A 597 -43.71 24.07 -2.28
CA PHE A 597 -45.17 24.22 -2.28
C PHE A 597 -45.54 25.60 -1.76
N GLY A 598 -46.13 26.45 -2.65
CA GLY A 598 -46.63 27.78 -2.32
C GLY A 598 -45.73 28.94 -2.77
N ALA A 599 -46.20 30.15 -2.63
CA ALA A 599 -45.44 31.37 -2.95
C ALA A 599 -44.53 31.74 -1.79
N GLY A 600 -43.26 31.26 -1.85
CA GLY A 600 -42.21 31.57 -0.86
C GLY A 600 -41.44 30.33 -0.45
N THR A 601 -40.29 30.55 0.17
CA THR A 601 -39.29 29.52 0.57
C THR A 601 -39.74 28.65 1.78
N GLY A 602 -41.04 28.56 2.06
CA GLY A 602 -41.53 28.08 3.37
C GLY A 602 -41.78 26.58 3.48
N SER A 603 -41.90 25.81 2.38
CA SER A 603 -42.11 24.35 2.42
C SER A 603 -41.31 23.69 1.33
N GLN A 604 -40.08 23.36 1.65
CA GLN A 604 -39.21 22.54 0.81
C GLN A 604 -39.44 21.08 1.16
N ASP A 605 -39.90 20.29 0.19
CA ASP A 605 -40.02 18.84 0.31
C ASP A 605 -38.93 18.17 -0.58
N TRP A 606 -38.21 17.26 0.03
CA TRP A 606 -37.17 16.49 -0.66
C TRP A 606 -37.80 15.29 -1.36
N GLY A 607 -37.74 15.29 -2.68
CA GLY A 607 -38.20 14.14 -3.47
C GLY A 607 -37.34 12.90 -3.23
N THR A 608 -37.90 11.73 -3.44
CA THR A 608 -37.17 10.48 -3.56
C THR A 608 -37.07 10.07 -5.02
N PHE A 609 -35.94 9.47 -5.40
CA PHE A 609 -35.75 8.95 -6.74
C PHE A 609 -35.14 7.55 -6.70
N ILE A 610 -35.30 6.79 -7.79
CA ILE A 610 -34.71 5.46 -7.89
C ILE A 610 -33.20 5.62 -8.02
N GLY A 611 -32.45 5.05 -7.06
CA GLY A 611 -31.00 5.16 -6.99
C GLY A 611 -30.30 4.32 -8.06
N TYR A 612 -30.80 3.11 -8.31
CA TYR A 612 -30.38 2.22 -9.38
C TYR A 612 -31.44 1.15 -9.63
N GLN A 613 -31.43 0.58 -10.84
CA GLN A 613 -32.28 -0.55 -11.15
C GLN A 613 -31.74 -1.85 -10.52
N PRO A 614 -32.61 -2.72 -10.01
CA PRO A 614 -32.19 -3.98 -9.39
C PRO A 614 -31.58 -4.94 -10.42
N THR A 615 -30.44 -5.53 -10.05
CA THR A 615 -29.77 -6.58 -10.84
C THR A 615 -30.41 -7.93 -10.53
N LYS A 616 -31.37 -8.36 -11.36
CA LYS A 616 -32.14 -9.60 -11.13
C LYS A 616 -31.40 -10.87 -11.54
N ASP A 617 -30.57 -10.79 -12.57
CA ASP A 617 -29.82 -11.92 -13.16
C ASP A 617 -28.35 -11.93 -12.74
N PHE A 618 -28.08 -11.58 -11.49
CA PHE A 618 -26.72 -11.55 -10.94
C PHE A 618 -26.05 -12.91 -11.02
N LYS A 619 -24.80 -12.93 -11.49
CA LYS A 619 -23.87 -14.07 -11.47
C LYS A 619 -22.62 -13.71 -10.70
N LEU A 620 -22.02 -14.70 -10.07
CA LEU A 620 -20.72 -14.54 -9.44
C LEU A 620 -19.62 -14.37 -10.50
N GLU A 621 -18.69 -13.46 -10.24
CA GLU A 621 -17.46 -13.37 -11.02
C GLU A 621 -16.71 -14.69 -10.93
N THR A 622 -16.24 -15.21 -12.07
CA THR A 622 -15.60 -16.53 -12.17
C THR A 622 -14.15 -16.37 -12.62
N ALA A 623 -13.25 -16.95 -11.86
CA ALA A 623 -11.82 -16.98 -12.15
C ALA A 623 -11.39 -18.38 -12.60
N TYR A 624 -10.85 -18.48 -13.79
CA TYR A 624 -10.14 -19.65 -14.29
C TYR A 624 -8.64 -19.39 -14.14
N ARG A 625 -7.97 -20.20 -13.31
CA ARG A 625 -6.59 -19.97 -12.92
C ARG A 625 -5.70 -21.14 -13.31
N PHE A 626 -4.61 -20.84 -13.99
CA PHE A 626 -3.61 -21.81 -14.44
C PHE A 626 -2.23 -21.37 -13.98
N ASN A 627 -1.43 -22.32 -13.49
CA ASN A 627 -0.04 -22.08 -13.11
C ASN A 627 0.83 -23.26 -13.52
N VAL A 628 1.99 -22.97 -14.08
CA VAL A 628 3.06 -23.95 -14.34
C VAL A 628 4.30 -23.45 -13.62
N GLY A 629 4.90 -24.28 -12.82
CA GLY A 629 6.08 -23.93 -12.04
C GLY A 629 7.18 -24.97 -12.09
N ALA A 630 8.39 -24.57 -11.74
CA ALA A 630 9.54 -25.44 -11.56
C ALA A 630 10.39 -24.96 -10.37
N ASP A 631 10.78 -25.91 -9.52
CA ASP A 631 11.72 -25.69 -8.43
C ASP A 631 13.00 -26.46 -8.73
N LEU A 632 14.12 -25.75 -8.83
CA LEU A 632 15.40 -26.31 -9.21
C LEU A 632 16.43 -26.04 -8.10
N ARG A 633 17.32 -27.01 -7.85
CA ARG A 633 18.53 -26.79 -7.07
C ARG A 633 19.75 -27.05 -7.94
N LEU A 634 20.59 -26.03 -8.06
CA LEU A 634 21.79 -26.02 -8.89
C LEU A 634 23.04 -25.94 -8.00
N PHE A 635 24.11 -26.61 -8.42
CA PHE A 635 25.42 -26.55 -7.75
C PHE A 635 25.36 -26.79 -6.23
N LYS A 636 24.35 -27.49 -5.72
CA LYS A 636 24.09 -27.78 -4.30
C LYS A 636 23.84 -26.54 -3.42
N SER A 637 23.79 -25.34 -3.98
CA SER A 637 23.78 -24.07 -3.22
C SER A 637 22.90 -22.97 -3.82
N VAL A 638 22.38 -23.15 -5.03
CA VAL A 638 21.48 -22.18 -5.68
C VAL A 638 20.11 -22.80 -5.84
N ASP A 639 19.14 -22.22 -5.15
CA ASP A 639 17.73 -22.58 -5.32
C ASP A 639 17.10 -21.59 -6.30
N VAL A 640 16.37 -22.12 -7.29
CA VAL A 640 15.68 -21.33 -8.32
C VAL A 640 14.23 -21.77 -8.36
N THR A 641 13.32 -20.80 -8.26
CA THR A 641 11.89 -20.99 -8.42
C THR A 641 11.43 -20.24 -9.67
N LEU A 642 10.68 -20.93 -10.52
CA LEU A 642 10.10 -20.37 -11.74
C LEU A 642 8.59 -20.64 -11.72
N ASP A 643 7.79 -19.62 -11.96
CA ASP A 643 6.35 -19.75 -12.17
C ASP A 643 5.91 -18.98 -13.41
N ALA A 644 5.00 -19.55 -14.17
CA ALA A 644 4.27 -18.88 -15.24
C ALA A 644 2.77 -19.08 -15.00
N TYR A 645 2.00 -18.00 -15.06
CA TYR A 645 0.58 -18.05 -14.74
C TYR A 645 -0.27 -17.39 -15.81
N TYR A 646 -1.51 -17.88 -15.93
CA TYR A 646 -2.58 -17.29 -16.73
C TYR A 646 -3.89 -17.36 -15.95
N ASN A 647 -4.52 -16.21 -15.72
CA ASN A 647 -5.82 -16.11 -15.07
C ASN A 647 -6.80 -15.47 -16.06
N TYR A 648 -7.98 -16.06 -16.18
CA TYR A 648 -9.07 -15.54 -16.98
C TYR A 648 -10.28 -15.30 -16.09
N ARG A 649 -10.78 -14.06 -16.07
CA ARG A 649 -11.95 -13.65 -15.32
C ARG A 649 -13.12 -13.43 -16.25
N ASP A 650 -14.25 -14.02 -15.93
CA ASP A 650 -15.51 -13.85 -16.64
C ASP A 650 -16.63 -13.42 -15.67
N ASN A 651 -17.72 -12.96 -16.24
CA ASN A 651 -18.88 -12.45 -15.47
C ASN A 651 -18.51 -11.30 -14.49
N ILE A 652 -17.52 -10.50 -14.81
CA ILE A 652 -17.18 -9.33 -13.99
C ILE A 652 -18.35 -8.36 -14.02
N LEU A 653 -18.77 -7.90 -12.83
CA LEU A 653 -19.87 -6.99 -12.66
C LEU A 653 -19.47 -5.57 -13.05
N LEU A 654 -20.20 -4.96 -13.95
CA LEU A 654 -19.99 -3.59 -14.45
C LEU A 654 -21.26 -2.76 -14.30
N SER A 655 -21.13 -1.42 -14.16
CA SER A 655 -22.29 -0.53 -14.28
C SER A 655 -22.88 -0.62 -15.69
N GLY A 656 -24.18 -0.66 -15.79
CA GLY A 656 -24.90 -0.69 -17.05
C GLY A 656 -25.16 0.69 -17.66
N ASP A 657 -24.62 1.77 -17.10
CA ASP A 657 -24.96 3.15 -17.48
C ASP A 657 -24.73 3.43 -18.98
N ASN A 658 -23.71 2.83 -19.57
CA ASN A 658 -23.42 2.98 -20.99
C ASN A 658 -24.28 2.07 -21.92
N LEU A 659 -25.14 1.22 -21.36
CA LEU A 659 -26.07 0.38 -22.16
C LEU A 659 -27.37 1.09 -22.48
N TYR A 660 -27.75 2.13 -21.73
CA TYR A 660 -28.99 2.84 -21.84
C TYR A 660 -28.78 4.34 -22.03
N SER A 661 -29.71 4.98 -22.69
CA SER A 661 -29.70 6.43 -22.85
C SER A 661 -29.99 7.11 -21.51
N SER A 662 -29.26 8.18 -21.21
CA SER A 662 -29.49 9.07 -20.05
C SER A 662 -30.88 9.67 -20.01
N VAL A 663 -31.62 9.66 -21.14
CA VAL A 663 -33.04 10.07 -21.24
C VAL A 663 -33.95 9.25 -20.32
N MET A 664 -33.53 8.04 -19.93
CA MET A 664 -34.29 7.23 -18.97
C MET A 664 -34.38 7.85 -17.57
N GLY A 665 -33.47 8.76 -17.24
CA GLY A 665 -33.45 9.47 -15.94
C GLY A 665 -33.22 8.58 -14.72
N ILE A 666 -32.84 7.32 -14.89
CA ILE A 666 -32.59 6.33 -13.82
C ILE A 666 -31.27 5.64 -14.11
N PRO A 667 -30.36 5.55 -13.15
CA PRO A 667 -29.13 4.76 -13.28
C PRO A 667 -29.45 3.31 -13.66
N ALA A 668 -28.69 2.76 -14.58
CA ALA A 668 -28.92 1.41 -15.07
C ALA A 668 -28.58 0.34 -14.03
N ALA A 669 -29.12 -0.86 -14.21
CA ALA A 669 -28.72 -2.03 -13.44
C ALA A 669 -27.26 -2.39 -13.71
N TYR A 670 -26.60 -2.96 -12.71
CA TYR A 670 -25.32 -3.61 -12.92
C TYR A 670 -25.51 -4.90 -13.73
N VAL A 671 -24.54 -5.21 -14.57
CA VAL A 671 -24.58 -6.40 -15.43
C VAL A 671 -23.27 -7.18 -15.37
N ASN A 672 -23.35 -8.51 -15.40
CA ASN A 672 -22.19 -9.40 -15.45
C ASN A 672 -21.69 -9.52 -16.90
N TRP A 673 -20.90 -8.56 -17.34
CA TRP A 673 -20.45 -8.46 -18.73
C TRP A 673 -18.93 -8.45 -18.90
N GLY A 674 -18.18 -7.96 -17.92
CA GLY A 674 -16.75 -7.76 -18.05
C GLY A 674 -15.94 -9.05 -18.14
N ARG A 675 -14.79 -8.97 -18.83
CA ARG A 675 -13.78 -10.02 -18.94
C ARG A 675 -12.39 -9.44 -18.86
N VAL A 676 -11.52 -10.08 -18.09
CA VAL A 676 -10.10 -9.70 -17.94
C VAL A 676 -9.24 -10.95 -18.02
N ALA A 677 -8.13 -10.88 -18.71
CA ALA A 677 -7.04 -11.86 -18.61
C ALA A 677 -5.84 -11.23 -17.89
N SER A 678 -5.20 -11.95 -16.99
CA SER A 678 -3.92 -11.58 -16.41
C SER A 678 -2.92 -12.72 -16.53
N TYR A 679 -1.68 -12.40 -16.86
CA TYR A 679 -0.62 -13.38 -17.11
C TYR A 679 0.74 -12.80 -16.76
N GLY A 680 1.68 -13.69 -16.47
CA GLY A 680 3.02 -13.25 -16.10
C GLY A 680 3.97 -14.39 -15.80
N VAL A 681 5.20 -13.99 -15.45
CA VAL A 681 6.28 -14.89 -15.05
C VAL A 681 6.94 -14.39 -13.78
N GLU A 682 7.36 -15.31 -12.94
CA GLU A 682 8.05 -15.07 -11.68
C GLU A 682 9.35 -15.88 -11.68
N ILE A 683 10.46 -15.28 -11.31
CA ILE A 683 11.79 -15.91 -11.24
C ILE A 683 12.42 -15.51 -9.93
N GLY A 684 12.63 -16.47 -9.04
CA GLY A 684 13.38 -16.31 -7.81
C GLY A 684 14.67 -17.13 -7.84
N ALA A 685 15.75 -16.56 -7.34
CA ALA A 685 17.01 -17.28 -7.17
C ALA A 685 17.63 -16.94 -5.82
N ASN A 686 18.01 -17.93 -5.05
CA ASN A 686 18.66 -17.75 -3.76
C ASN A 686 19.94 -18.59 -3.70
N TRP A 687 21.07 -17.94 -3.47
CA TRP A 687 22.36 -18.57 -3.31
C TRP A 687 22.87 -18.39 -1.88
N VAL A 688 23.05 -19.50 -1.18
CA VAL A 688 23.63 -19.53 0.16
C VAL A 688 24.96 -20.31 0.12
N LYS A 689 26.02 -19.68 0.56
CA LYS A 689 27.36 -20.27 0.59
C LYS A 689 28.01 -20.09 1.96
N ASN A 690 28.18 -21.19 2.69
CA ASN A 690 29.06 -21.25 3.85
C ASN A 690 30.46 -21.66 3.38
N ILE A 691 31.43 -20.75 3.45
CA ILE A 691 32.82 -21.04 3.08
C ILE A 691 33.50 -21.83 4.20
N ASN A 692 33.21 -21.44 5.44
CA ASN A 692 33.62 -22.14 6.67
C ASN A 692 32.62 -21.75 7.79
N GLU A 693 32.89 -22.19 9.01
CA GLU A 693 32.05 -21.86 10.18
C GLU A 693 31.94 -20.35 10.44
N ASP A 694 32.99 -19.61 10.12
CA ASP A 694 33.11 -18.18 10.36
C ASP A 694 32.54 -17.31 9.23
N LEU A 695 32.53 -17.81 7.99
CA LEU A 695 32.27 -16.97 6.81
C LEU A 695 31.11 -17.54 5.95
N SER A 696 30.05 -16.75 5.80
CA SER A 696 28.92 -17.09 4.95
C SER A 696 28.44 -15.91 4.11
N PHE A 697 27.90 -16.22 2.94
CA PHE A 697 27.27 -15.30 2.02
C PHE A 697 25.85 -15.79 1.68
N ASN A 698 24.94 -14.83 1.51
CA ASN A 698 23.61 -15.06 1.00
C ASN A 698 23.32 -14.02 -0.08
N ILE A 699 22.91 -14.44 -1.27
CA ILE A 699 22.48 -13.56 -2.35
C ILE A 699 21.15 -14.08 -2.86
N GLY A 700 20.08 -13.30 -2.68
CA GLY A 700 18.74 -13.57 -3.18
C GLY A 700 18.36 -12.53 -4.25
N ALA A 701 17.71 -12.96 -5.31
CA ALA A 701 17.19 -12.09 -6.35
C ALA A 701 15.83 -12.57 -6.82
N ASP A 702 14.86 -11.64 -6.84
CA ASP A 702 13.52 -11.90 -7.32
C ASP A 702 13.19 -11.00 -8.50
N PHE A 703 12.46 -11.54 -9.45
CA PHE A 703 11.97 -10.85 -10.62
C PHE A 703 10.53 -11.32 -10.90
N THR A 704 9.62 -10.37 -10.98
CA THR A 704 8.22 -10.61 -11.32
C THR A 704 7.83 -9.68 -12.46
N TRP A 705 7.30 -10.26 -13.52
CA TRP A 705 6.63 -9.52 -14.58
C TRP A 705 5.21 -10.03 -14.73
N GLY A 706 4.23 -9.13 -14.71
CA GLY A 706 2.83 -9.46 -14.87
C GLY A 706 2.07 -8.38 -15.61
N ARG A 707 1.11 -8.77 -16.43
CA ARG A 707 0.26 -7.88 -17.21
C ARG A 707 -1.17 -8.36 -17.20
N ASN A 708 -2.10 -7.41 -17.16
CA ASN A 708 -3.51 -7.67 -17.39
C ASN A 708 -3.98 -7.10 -18.74
N LYS A 709 -5.12 -7.59 -19.21
CA LYS A 709 -5.75 -7.14 -20.44
C LYS A 709 -7.27 -7.23 -20.31
N GLN A 710 -7.96 -6.14 -20.56
CA GLN A 710 -9.40 -6.15 -20.67
C GLN A 710 -9.80 -6.83 -21.99
N LEU A 711 -10.61 -7.89 -21.90
CA LEU A 711 -11.09 -8.63 -23.07
C LEU A 711 -12.50 -8.24 -23.46
N ARG A 712 -13.29 -7.75 -22.50
CA ARG A 712 -14.66 -7.27 -22.72
C ARG A 712 -15.04 -6.28 -21.63
N THR A 713 -15.63 -5.16 -22.03
CA THR A 713 -16.22 -4.15 -21.14
C THR A 713 -17.47 -3.57 -21.79
N ILE A 714 -18.17 -2.67 -21.08
CA ILE A 714 -19.29 -1.92 -21.62
C ILE A 714 -18.75 -0.59 -22.11
N GLU A 715 -18.77 -0.39 -23.41
CA GLU A 715 -18.30 0.83 -24.03
C GLU A 715 -19.08 1.15 -25.29
N ASN A 716 -19.21 2.43 -25.61
CA ASN A 716 -19.74 2.94 -26.86
C ASN A 716 -18.74 3.99 -27.35
N VAL A 717 -17.83 3.59 -28.22
CA VAL A 717 -16.71 4.43 -28.67
C VAL A 717 -16.88 4.75 -30.17
N ALA A 718 -16.51 5.97 -30.53
CA ALA A 718 -16.58 6.42 -31.93
C ALA A 718 -15.51 5.80 -32.81
N TYR A 719 -14.34 5.51 -32.24
CA TYR A 719 -13.18 4.98 -32.94
C TYR A 719 -12.56 3.80 -32.21
N ASP A 720 -11.97 2.84 -32.90
CA ASP A 720 -11.39 1.63 -32.32
C ASP A 720 -10.25 1.91 -31.33
N TYR A 721 -9.48 2.98 -31.51
CA TYR A 721 -8.38 3.32 -30.63
C TYR A 721 -8.85 3.87 -29.26
N LEU A 722 -10.13 4.32 -29.18
CA LEU A 722 -10.76 4.72 -27.92
C LEU A 722 -11.25 3.54 -27.08
N SER A 723 -11.30 2.33 -27.68
CA SER A 723 -11.78 1.16 -26.96
C SER A 723 -10.85 0.80 -25.78
N ALA A 724 -11.43 0.53 -24.60
CA ALA A 724 -10.70 -0.04 -23.47
C ALA A 724 -10.38 -1.53 -23.67
N VAL A 725 -11.09 -2.23 -24.59
CA VAL A 725 -10.83 -3.63 -24.93
C VAL A 725 -9.43 -3.78 -25.53
N GLY A 726 -8.63 -4.66 -24.97
CA GLY A 726 -7.23 -4.85 -25.32
C GLY A 726 -6.24 -4.00 -24.54
N GLY A 727 -6.72 -3.01 -23.77
CA GLY A 727 -5.94 -2.21 -22.82
C GLY A 727 -5.81 -2.89 -21.45
N ARG A 728 -5.14 -2.21 -20.52
CA ARG A 728 -4.99 -2.63 -19.12
C ARG A 728 -6.23 -2.28 -18.31
N VAL A 729 -6.38 -2.88 -17.14
CA VAL A 729 -7.49 -2.58 -16.22
C VAL A 729 -7.46 -1.11 -15.81
N ASN A 730 -6.40 -0.59 -15.30
CA ASN A 730 -6.25 0.83 -14.94
C ASN A 730 -5.43 1.58 -16.00
N GLN A 731 -5.87 1.50 -17.25
CA GLN A 731 -5.21 2.16 -18.36
C GLN A 731 -5.30 3.68 -18.24
N ALA A 732 -4.16 4.36 -18.33
CA ALA A 732 -4.13 5.80 -18.51
C ALA A 732 -4.64 6.19 -19.91
N TRP A 733 -5.39 7.29 -19.98
CA TRP A 733 -5.93 7.85 -21.21
C TRP A 733 -5.65 9.35 -21.27
N GLY A 734 -5.17 9.84 -22.37
CA GLY A 734 -4.86 11.25 -22.51
C GLY A 734 -4.52 11.64 -23.95
N LEU A 735 -4.31 12.93 -24.15
CA LEU A 735 -3.92 13.48 -25.45
C LEU A 735 -2.41 13.35 -25.68
N GLU A 736 -2.01 13.05 -26.89
CA GLU A 736 -0.59 12.99 -27.31
C GLU A 736 -0.08 14.41 -27.57
N VAL A 737 0.82 14.91 -26.70
CA VAL A 737 1.49 16.20 -26.89
C VAL A 737 2.55 16.06 -27.97
N ILE A 738 2.49 16.90 -29.02
CA ILE A 738 3.46 16.96 -30.12
C ILE A 738 4.39 18.16 -30.04
N GLY A 739 4.21 19.02 -29.06
CA GLY A 739 5.04 20.22 -28.83
C GLY A 739 4.25 21.35 -28.17
N PHE A 740 4.74 22.55 -28.37
CA PHE A 740 4.11 23.77 -27.92
C PHE A 740 3.76 24.64 -29.13
N PHE A 741 2.69 25.42 -29.03
CA PHE A 741 2.43 26.48 -30.00
C PHE A 741 3.53 27.54 -29.93
N LYS A 742 4.14 27.86 -31.07
CA LYS A 742 5.28 28.78 -31.12
C LYS A 742 4.83 30.25 -31.16
N ASP A 743 3.81 30.50 -31.97
CA ASP A 743 3.25 31.83 -32.24
C ASP A 743 1.81 31.72 -32.76
N GLU A 744 1.17 32.86 -33.01
CA GLU A 744 -0.19 32.94 -33.54
C GLU A 744 -0.34 32.34 -34.93
N ALA A 745 0.72 32.36 -35.74
CA ALA A 745 0.70 31.74 -37.06
C ALA A 745 0.70 30.20 -36.95
N ASP A 746 1.43 29.63 -36.01
CA ASP A 746 1.41 28.20 -35.72
C ASP A 746 0.03 27.77 -35.20
N ILE A 747 -0.63 28.57 -34.36
CA ILE A 747 -2.01 28.34 -33.88
C ILE A 747 -2.97 28.33 -35.08
N ALA A 748 -2.91 29.35 -35.92
CA ALA A 748 -3.82 29.50 -37.08
C ALA A 748 -3.66 28.37 -38.14
N ASN A 749 -2.52 27.75 -38.20
CA ASN A 749 -2.21 26.65 -39.14
C ASN A 749 -2.32 25.24 -38.52
N SER A 750 -2.82 25.13 -37.31
CA SER A 750 -2.95 23.86 -36.59
C SER A 750 -4.43 23.48 -36.39
N PRO A 751 -4.74 22.20 -36.13
CA PRO A 751 -6.08 21.80 -35.73
C PRO A 751 -6.60 22.62 -34.53
N THR A 752 -7.89 22.95 -34.55
CA THR A 752 -8.52 23.72 -33.47
C THR A 752 -8.61 22.87 -32.21
N GLN A 753 -8.10 23.36 -31.09
CA GLN A 753 -8.22 22.67 -29.81
C GLN A 753 -9.46 23.19 -29.04
N ASN A 754 -10.45 22.31 -28.81
CA ASN A 754 -11.78 22.70 -28.27
C ASN A 754 -11.84 22.77 -26.74
N PHE A 755 -10.71 22.76 -26.04
CA PHE A 755 -10.70 22.67 -24.56
C PHE A 755 -10.59 24.03 -23.90
N ASP A 756 -9.90 24.95 -24.54
CA ASP A 756 -9.69 26.34 -24.08
C ASP A 756 -9.16 27.19 -25.23
N VAL A 757 -9.10 28.51 -25.00
CA VAL A 757 -8.42 29.42 -25.94
C VAL A 757 -6.93 29.23 -25.81
N VAL A 758 -6.30 28.70 -26.86
CA VAL A 758 -4.86 28.45 -26.86
C VAL A 758 -4.04 29.68 -27.21
N GLN A 759 -2.83 29.74 -26.66
CA GLN A 759 -1.85 30.81 -26.86
C GLN A 759 -0.45 30.21 -27.12
N PRO A 760 0.51 31.02 -27.62
CA PRO A 760 1.89 30.57 -27.71
C PRO A 760 2.44 30.08 -26.36
N GLY A 761 3.09 28.90 -26.37
CA GLY A 761 3.56 28.21 -25.19
C GLY A 761 2.57 27.21 -24.58
N ASP A 762 1.33 27.13 -25.06
CA ASP A 762 0.40 26.07 -24.68
C ASP A 762 0.73 24.77 -25.41
N PHE A 763 0.31 23.64 -24.84
CA PHE A 763 0.48 22.34 -25.47
C PHE A 763 -0.29 22.22 -26.79
N LYS A 764 0.40 21.70 -27.79
CA LYS A 764 -0.14 21.33 -29.08
C LYS A 764 -0.34 19.83 -29.14
N TYR A 765 -1.56 19.41 -29.42
CA TYR A 765 -1.94 18.01 -29.45
C TYR A 765 -2.03 17.45 -30.87
N LYS A 766 -1.92 16.15 -30.96
CA LYS A 766 -2.03 15.38 -32.19
C LYS A 766 -3.49 15.12 -32.49
N ASP A 767 -3.91 15.46 -33.68
CA ASP A 767 -5.19 15.06 -34.26
C ASP A 767 -5.09 13.58 -34.67
N GLN A 768 -5.81 12.72 -33.95
CA GLN A 768 -5.75 11.28 -34.13
C GLN A 768 -6.71 10.79 -35.19
N ASN A 769 -7.86 11.46 -35.38
CA ASN A 769 -8.91 11.09 -36.34
C ASN A 769 -8.82 11.84 -37.67
N GLY A 770 -8.06 12.94 -37.72
CA GLY A 770 -7.80 13.73 -38.95
C GLY A 770 -8.95 14.66 -39.32
N ASP A 771 -9.78 15.08 -38.39
CA ASP A 771 -10.91 15.98 -38.62
C ASP A 771 -10.60 17.47 -38.42
N ASN A 772 -9.35 17.81 -38.10
CA ASN A 772 -8.83 19.14 -37.78
C ASN A 772 -9.42 19.78 -36.52
N ILE A 773 -9.97 18.98 -35.63
CA ILE A 773 -10.48 19.38 -34.32
C ILE A 773 -9.84 18.48 -33.27
N ILE A 774 -9.25 19.04 -32.24
CA ILE A 774 -8.76 18.28 -31.09
C ILE A 774 -9.81 18.30 -29.99
N ASP A 775 -10.38 17.12 -29.70
CA ASP A 775 -11.39 16.94 -28.67
C ASP A 775 -11.23 15.60 -27.93
N GLU A 776 -12.29 15.12 -27.30
CA GLU A 776 -12.29 13.83 -26.57
C GLU A 776 -12.11 12.62 -27.51
N ASN A 777 -12.30 12.81 -28.82
CA ASN A 777 -12.04 11.76 -29.81
C ASN A 777 -10.56 11.57 -30.13
N ASP A 778 -9.68 12.47 -29.69
CA ASP A 778 -8.22 12.38 -29.90
C ASP A 778 -7.47 11.75 -28.72
N VAL A 779 -8.20 11.34 -27.70
CA VAL A 779 -7.63 10.67 -26.54
C VAL A 779 -7.12 9.28 -26.92
N VAL A 780 -5.95 8.92 -26.47
CA VAL A 780 -5.34 7.60 -26.71
C VAL A 780 -4.87 6.94 -25.42
N ARG A 781 -4.62 5.65 -25.48
CA ARG A 781 -4.03 4.91 -24.37
C ARG A 781 -2.60 5.36 -24.12
N MET A 782 -2.26 5.58 -22.85
CA MET A 782 -0.93 6.02 -22.43
C MET A 782 -0.31 5.06 -21.43
N GLY A 783 1.00 4.87 -21.54
CA GLY A 783 1.82 4.21 -20.53
C GLY A 783 1.35 2.80 -20.15
N TYR A 784 1.44 2.55 -18.87
CA TYR A 784 1.17 1.26 -18.21
C TYR A 784 -0.03 1.36 -17.27
N ASP A 785 -0.20 0.37 -16.40
CA ASP A 785 -1.18 0.41 -15.30
C ASP A 785 -0.83 1.58 -14.35
N THR A 786 -1.84 2.35 -13.92
CA THR A 786 -1.65 3.52 -13.07
C THR A 786 -1.59 3.19 -11.58
N SER A 787 -1.87 1.97 -11.19
CA SER A 787 -1.97 1.56 -9.79
C SER A 787 -0.92 0.55 -9.34
N ILE A 788 -0.54 -0.39 -10.21
CA ILE A 788 0.36 -1.49 -9.87
C ILE A 788 1.41 -1.65 -10.98
N PRO A 789 2.72 -1.66 -10.63
CA PRO A 789 3.79 -1.92 -11.60
C PRO A 789 3.67 -3.30 -12.24
N GLU A 790 3.88 -3.38 -13.56
CA GLU A 790 3.99 -4.65 -14.26
C GLU A 790 5.30 -5.39 -13.95
N LEU A 791 6.34 -4.66 -13.54
CA LEU A 791 7.67 -5.19 -13.27
C LEU A 791 8.10 -4.86 -11.86
N ASN A 792 8.41 -5.90 -11.08
CA ASN A 792 8.97 -5.78 -9.74
C ASN A 792 10.24 -6.63 -9.64
N TYR A 793 11.24 -6.12 -8.95
CA TYR A 793 12.50 -6.82 -8.76
C TYR A 793 13.12 -6.49 -7.41
N SER A 794 13.85 -7.45 -6.85
CA SER A 794 14.59 -7.26 -5.62
C SER A 794 15.96 -7.94 -5.66
N LEU A 795 16.88 -7.44 -4.83
CA LEU A 795 18.18 -8.02 -4.60
C LEU A 795 18.47 -7.97 -3.11
N ASN A 796 18.64 -9.13 -2.51
CA ASN A 796 18.99 -9.30 -1.12
C ASN A 796 20.45 -9.77 -1.01
N LEU A 797 21.27 -9.05 -0.22
CA LEU A 797 22.67 -9.36 0.00
C LEU A 797 22.89 -9.59 1.48
N GLY A 798 23.48 -10.71 1.83
CA GLY A 798 23.85 -11.06 3.20
C GLY A 798 25.31 -11.49 3.27
N PHE A 799 25.99 -11.05 4.31
CA PHE A 799 27.37 -11.40 4.63
C PHE A 799 27.53 -11.60 6.14
N ARG A 800 28.20 -12.65 6.55
CA ARG A 800 28.56 -12.90 7.95
C ARG A 800 30.01 -13.34 8.04
N TYR A 801 30.75 -12.65 8.90
CA TYR A 801 32.08 -13.05 9.29
C TYR A 801 32.16 -13.11 10.82
N LYS A 802 32.28 -14.35 11.38
CA LYS A 802 32.23 -14.60 12.83
C LYS A 802 30.98 -13.97 13.44
N ASN A 803 31.20 -13.06 14.37
CA ASN A 803 30.16 -12.37 15.11
C ASN A 803 29.60 -11.13 14.40
N PHE A 804 30.21 -10.74 13.28
CA PHE A 804 29.83 -9.58 12.50
C PHE A 804 28.99 -9.99 11.33
N GLY A 805 27.91 -9.22 11.04
CA GLY A 805 27.09 -9.45 9.87
C GLY A 805 26.58 -8.17 9.24
N PHE A 806 26.36 -8.26 7.94
CA PHE A 806 25.78 -7.21 7.10
C PHE A 806 24.67 -7.79 6.21
N ASN A 807 23.57 -7.06 6.10
CA ASN A 807 22.48 -7.36 5.19
C ASN A 807 22.08 -6.09 4.43
N ALA A 808 21.68 -6.22 3.16
CA ALA A 808 21.13 -5.15 2.37
C ALA A 808 20.03 -5.67 1.44
N LEU A 809 18.91 -4.96 1.36
CA LEU A 809 17.80 -5.24 0.49
C LEU A 809 17.57 -4.06 -0.45
N PHE A 810 17.71 -4.31 -1.74
CA PHE A 810 17.29 -3.41 -2.80
C PHE A 810 15.96 -3.88 -3.36
N GLN A 811 15.04 -2.94 -3.57
CA GLN A 811 13.77 -3.20 -4.25
C GLN A 811 13.55 -2.15 -5.32
N GLY A 812 13.07 -2.58 -6.47
CA GLY A 812 12.67 -1.70 -7.54
C GLY A 812 11.37 -2.11 -8.19
N ALA A 813 10.75 -1.14 -8.85
CA ALA A 813 9.59 -1.34 -9.69
C ALA A 813 9.72 -0.52 -10.96
N ALA A 814 9.07 -0.99 -12.02
CA ALA A 814 9.05 -0.32 -13.31
C ALA A 814 7.78 -0.68 -14.08
N HIS A 815 7.55 -0.02 -15.20
CA HIS A 815 6.37 -0.22 -16.03
C HIS A 815 5.08 0.04 -15.25
N TYR A 816 4.99 1.22 -14.64
CA TYR A 816 3.72 1.79 -14.20
C TYR A 816 3.71 3.29 -14.48
N THR A 817 2.51 3.85 -14.62
CA THR A 817 2.33 5.23 -15.05
C THR A 817 1.69 6.05 -13.94
N ALA A 818 2.35 7.13 -13.55
CA ALA A 818 1.85 8.09 -12.60
C ALA A 818 1.28 9.32 -13.29
N TYR A 819 0.21 9.88 -12.73
CA TYR A 819 -0.34 11.15 -13.16
C TYR A 819 0.26 12.30 -12.36
N LEU A 820 0.91 13.23 -13.04
CA LEU A 820 1.55 14.42 -12.46
C LEU A 820 0.54 15.58 -12.47
N GLY A 821 -0.42 15.56 -11.58
CA GLY A 821 -1.49 16.59 -11.50
C GLY A 821 -1.53 17.33 -10.16
N THR A 822 -0.51 17.20 -9.31
CA THR A 822 -0.50 17.81 -7.98
C THR A 822 -0.40 19.32 -8.09
N THR A 823 -1.41 20.02 -7.57
CA THR A 823 -1.49 21.48 -7.53
C THR A 823 -0.28 22.07 -6.81
N GLY A 824 0.23 23.21 -7.29
CA GLY A 824 1.44 23.87 -6.77
C GLY A 824 2.74 23.22 -7.25
N VAL A 825 2.75 21.91 -7.52
CA VAL A 825 3.92 21.18 -8.02
C VAL A 825 3.91 21.12 -9.55
N TRP A 826 2.83 20.60 -10.13
CA TRP A 826 2.66 20.37 -11.57
C TRP A 826 1.57 21.25 -12.21
N VAL A 827 0.66 21.79 -11.38
CA VAL A 827 -0.35 22.80 -11.76
C VAL A 827 -0.11 24.02 -10.87
N PRO A 828 0.90 24.86 -11.19
CA PRO A 828 1.26 26.01 -10.37
C PRO A 828 0.40 27.22 -10.67
N LEU A 829 0.40 28.21 -9.74
CA LEU A 829 -0.16 29.55 -9.85
C LEU A 829 -1.67 29.64 -10.01
N VAL A 830 -2.34 28.63 -10.54
CA VAL A 830 -3.80 28.59 -10.72
C VAL A 830 -4.50 28.69 -9.36
N GLY A 831 -5.41 29.64 -9.21
CA GLY A 831 -6.08 29.93 -7.93
C GLY A 831 -5.12 30.36 -6.81
N GLY A 832 -3.94 30.87 -7.14
CA GLY A 832 -2.91 31.30 -6.19
C GLY A 832 -2.01 30.16 -5.67
N ALA A 833 -2.08 28.99 -6.26
CA ALA A 833 -1.26 27.84 -5.85
C ALA A 833 0.23 28.15 -5.90
N ASN A 834 1.02 27.43 -5.12
CA ASN A 834 2.47 27.57 -5.07
C ASN A 834 3.13 27.25 -6.42
N LEU A 835 4.42 27.44 -6.56
CA LEU A 835 5.21 27.18 -7.76
C LEU A 835 6.44 26.34 -7.38
N SER A 836 6.51 25.11 -7.87
CA SER A 836 7.70 24.27 -7.66
C SER A 836 8.89 24.78 -8.46
N LYS A 837 10.11 24.60 -7.92
CA LYS A 837 11.35 24.93 -8.63
C LYS A 837 11.49 24.15 -9.94
N GLU A 838 11.09 22.88 -9.93
CA GLU A 838 11.11 22.02 -11.11
C GLU A 838 10.26 22.60 -12.25
N TYR A 839 9.03 23.04 -11.95
CA TYR A 839 8.19 23.65 -12.98
C TYR A 839 8.78 24.97 -13.48
N TRP A 840 9.20 25.86 -12.55
CA TRP A 840 9.78 27.16 -12.89
C TRP A 840 10.99 27.04 -13.80
N GLU A 841 11.92 26.13 -13.50
CA GLU A 841 13.15 25.95 -14.27
C GLU A 841 12.92 25.33 -15.66
N ASN A 842 11.79 24.63 -15.86
CA ASN A 842 11.51 23.85 -17.07
C ASN A 842 10.25 24.29 -17.82
N CYS A 843 9.60 25.41 -17.46
CA CYS A 843 8.44 25.91 -18.17
C CYS A 843 8.85 26.72 -19.42
N TRP A 844 7.92 26.89 -20.35
CA TRP A 844 8.09 27.65 -21.59
C TRP A 844 8.63 29.05 -21.37
N ASP A 845 8.18 29.73 -20.33
CA ASP A 845 8.55 31.12 -20.03
C ASP A 845 9.99 31.32 -19.53
N ASN A 846 10.66 30.23 -19.10
CA ASN A 846 11.93 30.32 -18.41
C ASN A 846 13.02 29.37 -18.97
N SER A 847 12.68 28.42 -19.84
CA SER A 847 13.60 27.42 -20.37
C SER A 847 13.73 27.49 -21.89
N ASP A 848 14.94 27.37 -22.42
CA ASP A 848 15.20 27.24 -23.86
C ASP A 848 14.77 25.87 -24.41
N THR A 849 14.60 24.90 -23.53
CA THR A 849 14.15 23.53 -23.85
C THR A 849 13.03 23.11 -22.89
N PRO A 850 11.84 23.72 -23.01
CA PRO A 850 10.78 23.53 -22.04
C PRO A 850 10.21 22.11 -22.03
N ASN A 851 9.90 21.62 -20.83
CA ASN A 851 9.15 20.40 -20.62
C ASN A 851 7.67 20.68 -20.23
N TYR A 852 7.41 21.89 -19.73
CA TYR A 852 6.09 22.31 -19.24
C TYR A 852 5.58 23.53 -20.01
N PRO A 853 4.26 23.72 -20.07
CA PRO A 853 3.66 24.82 -20.81
C PRO A 853 3.96 26.18 -20.16
N ARG A 854 3.52 27.24 -20.84
CA ARG A 854 3.60 28.61 -20.33
C ARG A 854 2.95 28.75 -18.96
N LEU A 855 3.40 29.71 -18.21
CA LEU A 855 2.79 30.09 -16.94
C LEU A 855 1.39 30.70 -17.20
N THR A 856 0.42 30.32 -16.38
CA THR A 856 -0.92 30.89 -16.36
C THR A 856 -1.41 31.01 -14.92
N SER A 857 -2.16 32.07 -14.62
CA SER A 857 -2.84 32.28 -13.34
C SER A 857 -4.31 31.85 -13.34
N GLU A 858 -4.83 31.58 -14.53
CA GLU A 858 -6.21 31.16 -14.76
C GLU A 858 -6.29 29.63 -14.96
N THR A 859 -7.47 29.08 -14.82
CA THR A 859 -7.72 27.70 -15.18
C THR A 859 -7.44 27.49 -16.66
N ASN A 860 -6.60 26.53 -17.01
CA ASN A 860 -6.27 26.20 -18.38
C ASN A 860 -6.55 24.72 -18.64
N ASN A 861 -7.71 24.47 -19.23
CA ASN A 861 -8.18 23.10 -19.53
C ASN A 861 -7.42 22.45 -20.71
N ASN A 862 -6.70 23.25 -21.51
CA ASN A 862 -5.83 22.73 -22.55
C ASN A 862 -4.56 22.12 -21.94
N ASN A 863 -3.86 22.87 -21.07
CA ASN A 863 -2.55 22.46 -20.56
C ASN A 863 -2.60 21.42 -19.45
N TYR A 864 -3.59 21.50 -18.56
CA TYR A 864 -3.64 20.69 -17.32
C TYR A 864 -4.60 19.50 -17.38
N ARG A 865 -5.03 19.14 -18.58
CA ARG A 865 -5.77 17.90 -18.79
C ARG A 865 -4.82 16.70 -18.95
N ALA A 866 -5.37 15.50 -18.84
CA ALA A 866 -4.64 14.25 -19.03
C ALA A 866 -3.96 14.18 -20.40
N ASN A 867 -2.64 14.09 -20.41
CA ASN A 867 -1.83 14.04 -21.63
C ASN A 867 -0.49 13.33 -21.42
N SER A 868 0.27 13.17 -22.48
CA SER A 868 1.54 12.42 -22.50
C SER A 868 2.68 13.07 -21.68
N VAL A 869 2.56 14.32 -21.27
CA VAL A 869 3.53 14.99 -20.38
C VAL A 869 3.20 14.70 -18.92
N TRP A 870 1.92 14.75 -18.57
CA TRP A 870 1.47 14.52 -17.21
C TRP A 870 1.34 13.05 -16.83
N TYR A 871 1.18 12.14 -17.81
CA TYR A 871 1.33 10.71 -17.58
C TYR A 871 2.78 10.30 -17.78
N LYS A 872 3.47 10.00 -16.70
CA LYS A 872 4.88 9.63 -16.72
C LYS A 872 5.09 8.18 -16.27
N ASP A 873 5.83 7.42 -17.08
CA ASP A 873 6.26 6.09 -16.69
C ASP A 873 7.31 6.20 -15.60
N VAL A 874 7.03 5.57 -14.47
CA VAL A 874 7.86 5.64 -13.28
C VAL A 874 8.70 4.37 -13.16
N ASN A 875 9.98 4.56 -12.86
CA ASN A 875 10.93 3.49 -12.59
C ASN A 875 11.79 3.90 -11.39
N PHE A 876 11.97 2.99 -10.46
CA PHE A 876 12.82 3.25 -9.31
C PHE A 876 13.56 2.01 -8.82
N LEU A 877 14.64 2.25 -8.08
CA LEU A 877 15.37 1.30 -7.26
C LEU A 877 15.67 1.96 -5.91
N LYS A 878 15.25 1.33 -4.82
CA LYS A 878 15.48 1.81 -3.44
C LYS A 878 16.34 0.83 -2.65
N LEU A 879 17.26 1.37 -1.84
CA LEU A 879 17.86 0.63 -0.74
C LEU A 879 16.82 0.62 0.41
N ARG A 880 15.98 -0.41 0.42
CA ARG A 880 14.88 -0.54 1.39
C ARG A 880 15.36 -0.72 2.79
N ASN A 881 16.28 -1.66 2.96
CA ASN A 881 16.86 -1.97 4.26
C ASN A 881 18.33 -2.22 4.12
N CYS A 882 19.09 -1.76 5.10
CA CYS A 882 20.44 -2.22 5.29
C CYS A 882 20.68 -2.41 6.80
N GLU A 883 21.40 -3.44 7.16
CA GLU A 883 21.66 -3.78 8.55
C GLU A 883 23.12 -4.11 8.75
N LEU A 884 23.68 -3.57 9.81
CA LEU A 884 24.99 -3.92 10.34
C LEU A 884 24.82 -4.41 11.76
N TYR A 885 25.32 -5.59 12.11
CA TYR A 885 25.16 -6.12 13.45
C TYR A 885 26.42 -6.81 13.96
N TYR A 886 26.54 -6.87 15.29
CA TYR A 886 27.59 -7.60 16.00
C TYR A 886 26.98 -8.40 17.14
N ILE A 887 27.34 -9.67 17.24
CA ILE A 887 26.97 -10.56 18.35
C ILE A 887 28.12 -10.52 19.35
N LEU A 888 27.82 -10.12 20.58
CA LEU A 888 28.84 -10.05 21.64
C LEU A 888 29.34 -11.47 21.96
N PRO A 889 30.63 -11.60 22.28
CA PRO A 889 31.26 -12.91 22.63
C PRO A 889 30.57 -13.57 23.84
N ASP A 890 30.32 -14.86 23.77
CA ASP A 890 29.68 -15.66 24.83
C ASP A 890 30.44 -15.57 26.16
N THR A 891 31.75 -15.42 26.10
CA THR A 891 32.60 -15.25 27.28
C THR A 891 32.33 -13.98 28.09
N TRP A 892 31.76 -12.93 27.46
CA TRP A 892 31.32 -11.72 28.15
C TRP A 892 29.89 -11.90 28.67
N MET A 893 29.03 -12.51 27.86
CA MET A 893 27.61 -12.64 28.16
C MET A 893 27.33 -13.62 29.29
N SER A 894 28.08 -14.72 29.35
CA SER A 894 27.97 -15.71 30.42
C SER A 894 28.19 -15.12 31.81
N LYS A 895 29.05 -14.08 31.95
CA LYS A 895 29.29 -13.39 33.23
C LYS A 895 28.08 -12.67 33.79
N ILE A 896 27.15 -12.24 32.92
CA ILE A 896 25.90 -11.54 33.27
C ILE A 896 24.67 -12.41 33.07
N ARG A 897 24.84 -13.74 32.88
CA ARG A 897 23.78 -14.73 32.65
C ARG A 897 22.87 -14.42 31.46
N VAL A 898 23.42 -13.81 30.44
CA VAL A 898 22.77 -13.58 29.14
C VAL A 898 23.30 -14.64 28.17
N SER A 899 22.41 -15.31 27.48
CA SER A 899 22.80 -16.33 26.50
C SER A 899 23.30 -15.72 25.19
N GLN A 900 22.74 -14.58 24.78
CA GLN A 900 23.15 -13.86 23.56
C GLN A 900 22.83 -12.37 23.70
N CYS A 901 23.76 -11.52 23.26
CA CYS A 901 23.50 -10.10 23.04
C CYS A 901 23.92 -9.73 21.62
N ARG A 902 22.97 -9.16 20.86
CA ARG A 902 23.17 -8.66 19.50
C ARG A 902 22.93 -7.15 19.51
N ILE A 903 23.90 -6.39 19.05
CA ILE A 903 23.76 -4.95 18.79
C ILE A 903 23.69 -4.72 17.29
N PHE A 904 22.89 -3.74 16.86
CA PHE A 904 22.68 -3.50 15.45
C PHE A 904 22.42 -2.03 15.13
N VAL A 905 22.74 -1.68 13.89
CA VAL A 905 22.30 -0.45 13.24
C VAL A 905 21.59 -0.84 11.96
N LYS A 906 20.38 -0.34 11.77
CA LYS A 906 19.56 -0.60 10.58
C LYS A 906 19.22 0.71 9.89
N GLY A 907 19.20 0.71 8.56
CA GLY A 907 18.78 1.82 7.75
C GLY A 907 17.52 1.48 6.94
N GLU A 908 16.64 2.44 6.74
CA GLU A 908 15.43 2.31 5.94
C GLU A 908 15.35 3.42 4.91
N ASN A 909 15.06 3.07 3.64
CA ASN A 909 14.91 4.00 2.52
C ASN A 909 16.09 4.98 2.35
N LEU A 910 17.32 4.54 2.63
CA LEU A 910 18.51 5.42 2.64
C LEU A 910 18.91 5.93 1.26
N LEU A 911 18.51 5.25 0.19
CA LEU A 911 18.79 5.62 -1.18
C LEU A 911 17.58 5.35 -2.08
N THR A 912 17.21 6.35 -2.88
CA THR A 912 16.21 6.22 -3.93
C THR A 912 16.79 6.69 -5.25
N LEU A 913 16.88 5.78 -6.23
CA LEU A 913 17.20 6.09 -7.62
C LEU A 913 15.93 6.02 -8.43
N SER A 914 15.50 7.13 -9.02
CA SER A 914 14.26 7.23 -9.78
C SER A 914 14.40 8.20 -10.95
N ASN A 915 13.58 8.00 -11.98
CA ASN A 915 13.41 8.98 -13.05
C ASN A 915 12.44 10.12 -12.66
N LEU A 916 11.76 10.01 -11.51
CA LEU A 916 10.99 11.07 -10.88
C LEU A 916 11.80 11.62 -9.70
N LYS A 917 12.22 12.90 -9.77
CA LYS A 917 13.14 13.52 -8.79
C LYS A 917 12.45 14.43 -7.80
N VAL A 918 11.29 14.97 -8.15
CA VAL A 918 10.59 16.01 -7.37
C VAL A 918 9.90 15.44 -6.13
N MET A 919 9.42 14.21 -6.23
CA MET A 919 8.68 13.50 -5.19
C MET A 919 9.16 12.05 -5.08
N ASP A 920 8.75 11.38 -4.01
CA ASP A 920 8.97 9.93 -3.89
C ASP A 920 8.17 9.19 -4.98
N PRO A 921 8.80 8.28 -5.75
CA PRO A 921 8.12 7.57 -6.84
C PRO A 921 6.97 6.67 -6.41
N GLU A 922 6.89 6.30 -5.13
CA GLU A 922 5.78 5.53 -4.58
C GLU A 922 4.71 6.40 -3.89
N ASN A 923 5.00 7.69 -3.69
CA ASN A 923 4.14 8.62 -2.98
C ASN A 923 4.03 9.93 -3.76
N ILE A 924 3.36 9.87 -4.90
CA ILE A 924 3.11 11.01 -5.78
C ILE A 924 1.76 11.61 -5.39
N GLY A 925 1.77 12.86 -4.89
CA GLY A 925 0.56 13.55 -4.45
C GLY A 925 0.77 14.30 -3.15
N THR A 926 -0.28 14.41 -2.35
CA THR A 926 -0.32 15.18 -1.10
C THR A 926 -0.25 14.34 0.17
N ASN A 927 0.03 13.03 0.07
CA ASN A 927 0.18 12.17 1.25
C ASN A 927 1.35 12.61 2.12
N TYR A 928 1.36 12.18 3.38
CA TYR A 928 2.49 12.44 4.28
C TYR A 928 3.81 11.98 3.66
N PRO A 929 4.88 12.79 3.72
CA PRO A 929 6.12 12.51 3.00
C PRO A 929 6.79 11.20 3.44
N THR A 930 7.38 10.49 2.50
CA THR A 930 8.24 9.34 2.82
C THR A 930 9.50 9.82 3.53
N LEU A 931 9.86 9.14 4.61
CA LEU A 931 11.02 9.46 5.45
C LEU A 931 12.14 8.43 5.25
N MET A 932 13.37 8.87 5.41
CA MET A 932 14.52 8.02 5.66
C MET A 932 14.59 7.69 7.16
N GLY A 933 15.09 6.51 7.51
CA GLY A 933 15.23 6.10 8.92
C GLY A 933 16.58 5.45 9.21
N VAL A 934 17.12 5.74 10.39
CA VAL A 934 18.26 5.01 10.97
C VAL A 934 17.88 4.56 12.37
N ASN A 935 17.95 3.26 12.59
CA ASN A 935 17.56 2.58 13.81
C ASN A 935 18.82 2.01 14.48
N VAL A 936 18.97 2.23 15.78
CA VAL A 936 20.06 1.70 16.62
C VAL A 936 19.45 0.92 17.77
N GLY A 937 19.88 -0.30 17.97
CA GLY A 937 19.26 -1.14 19.00
C GLY A 937 20.09 -2.33 19.44
N PHE A 938 19.50 -3.06 20.37
CA PHE A 938 20.05 -4.31 20.87
C PHE A 938 18.97 -5.36 21.13
N SER A 939 19.36 -6.62 21.12
CA SER A 939 18.52 -7.75 21.50
C SER A 939 19.28 -8.67 22.46
N LEU A 940 18.63 -8.99 23.58
CA LEU A 940 19.14 -9.87 24.63
C LEU A 940 18.31 -11.15 24.66
N LYS A 941 19.00 -12.30 24.87
CA LYS A 941 18.33 -13.58 25.16
C LYS A 941 18.91 -14.13 26.46
N PHE A 942 18.03 -14.59 27.32
CA PHE A 942 18.36 -15.18 28.63
C PHE A 942 18.06 -16.66 28.64
#